data_88894fe2260402dcfe453a5e37b0ba3c
#
_entry.id   88894fe2260402dcfe453a5e37b0ba3c
#
_cell.length_a   1.000
_cell.length_b   1.000
_cell.length_c   1.000
_cell.angle_alpha   90.00
_cell.angle_beta   90.00
_cell.angle_gamma   90.00
#
_symmetry.space_group_name_H-M   'P 1'
#
loop_
_entity.id
_entity.type
_entity.pdbx_description
1 polymer ?
#
loop_
_entity_poly.entity_id
_entity_poly.type
_entity_poly.pdbx_seq_one_letter_code
_entity_poly.pdbx_strand_id
1 'polypeptide(L)'
;MDMRKLIFAATLFLSCLSARGQFYSYGDDPGGTRWSQLSTRSYRIVYPRGLDSLARQYALSLEKYYDAVGGSIGFTPNQSYRSKMPVILHPFSSTANGMTVWTPRRIELHTVQDPYSPSGMPWITELAIHETRHASQLQYANSGPYRFFNILLGQLWPGAMAAVYGNQPLFEGDAVVAETALTKSGRGRSADFLQYFYYALDNGDYRDWYKWQYGSLKDYTPSYYTLGYVTVAGIRTKYDDPLFTQRFYSNIFRHKLWPLPFFNFQYTVKEASGMKLKDSFRDIQDYFLEDWRRQADLRGPFLKGEQITPDARRFRQYRGMTAAGDRLFAIRNGIDKNYQLVDVETDKPLRYFSSATSALRWSEPLGKLFWRETVPDIRWSLKESSLIMTYDPESGKSGQLTSSGRYYNPVPAPADRRIAVTSYPTEGGSQAVILDGKDGAVLQIFQAPDSLQILESAWIGNELVVSGLSEAGTGLYYANRRFSTLLAPLPVKISRLSSRGSEILFTSDRNSVNELYSLDTGTLALTRLSSNRYGADEFVFKDRFLYYSTYNGNGRSVFRTEVEELPRIPVDKGEYYHYAIADKLSRQEAELGSAPSNSNPELSEPSKYSKAAHLVNIHGWAPLYIDYNSISAISSDIFSYVAFPGAMAFFQNDLGTASGYAAYSYSKGTDGKHHHSGHLNLKYTGFYPVIEGTLHFNSTNRYLYQLTQNTYRRSRVVRFSQQVSSEPQLSGNLKVYVPLRFSRGGWNLGFIPQVRYTYSNNIYDTGRASFIAPQGADSSDILVFEGKEEAGSFYYHRLDASLRGYYILNQYHSSVYPKLGIGAEIGGSTRIGLSELYSPNVYAMVYGYLPGLVPEQGLRVSVLAQKHIESGYLFSENAVNCLPRGFNSDPGFSRLFAKYSNQVSVSADYGIAFAPVDWSFLSPLAYFRNFLLTPNLDFSLYSNPGDRMILCSAGTEFSAVLGNFLWLPYQTRIGVRYSYNFGPSFPKVSSDYSIGKHCFQMVFNIDML
;
A
#
# COMPACT_ATOMS: atom_id res chain seq x y z
N MET A 1 13.33 19.95 31.91
CA MET A 1 11.99 19.71 31.33
C MET A 1 11.58 18.29 31.70
N ASP A 2 10.41 18.11 32.32
CA ASP A 2 9.98 16.82 32.85
C ASP A 2 9.87 15.80 31.68
N MET A 3 10.57 14.67 31.77
CA MET A 3 10.63 13.62 30.75
C MET A 3 9.22 13.13 30.35
N ARG A 4 8.25 13.18 31.27
CA ARG A 4 6.84 12.90 30.99
C ARG A 4 6.20 13.91 30.03
N LYS A 5 6.55 15.19 30.14
CA LYS A 5 6.08 16.26 29.24
C LYS A 5 6.74 16.13 27.85
N LEU A 6 8.01 15.72 27.81
CA LEU A 6 8.72 15.47 26.57
C LEU A 6 8.14 14.25 25.82
N ILE A 7 7.86 13.17 26.55
CA ILE A 7 7.26 11.96 25.99
C ILE A 7 5.83 12.25 25.50
N PHE A 8 5.03 13.00 26.26
CA PHE A 8 3.69 13.40 25.86
C PHE A 8 3.71 14.29 24.60
N ALA A 9 4.61 15.27 24.56
CA ALA A 9 4.80 16.12 23.38
C ALA A 9 5.33 15.32 22.19
N ALA A 10 6.27 14.38 22.40
CA ALA A 10 6.78 13.50 21.35
C ALA A 10 5.70 12.52 20.86
N THR A 11 4.85 11.98 21.73
CA THR A 11 3.75 11.09 21.34
C THR A 11 2.68 11.85 20.59
N LEU A 12 2.33 13.05 21.03
CA LEU A 12 1.40 13.94 20.33
C LEU A 12 1.97 14.36 18.96
N PHE A 13 3.25 14.67 18.91
CA PHE A 13 3.96 15.05 17.68
C PHE A 13 4.11 13.89 16.69
N LEU A 14 4.45 12.70 17.17
CA LEU A 14 4.55 11.50 16.33
C LEU A 14 3.16 11.02 15.87
N SER A 15 2.12 11.26 16.67
CA SER A 15 0.73 11.09 16.24
C SER A 15 0.36 12.10 15.14
N CYS A 16 0.96 13.28 15.18
CA CYS A 16 0.82 14.29 14.12
C CYS A 16 1.69 14.00 12.89
N LEU A 17 2.79 13.24 13.01
CA LEU A 17 3.57 12.73 11.87
C LEU A 17 2.81 11.65 11.08
N SER A 18 1.93 10.91 11.73
CA SER A 18 0.90 10.10 11.05
C SER A 18 -0.10 10.95 10.26
N ALA A 19 0.01 12.25 10.31
CA ALA A 19 -0.85 13.25 9.68
C ALA A 19 -0.91 13.20 8.14
N ARG A 20 -0.03 12.45 7.46
CA ARG A 20 -0.31 12.08 6.06
C ARG A 20 -1.55 11.19 5.93
N GLY A 21 -1.96 10.48 6.99
CA GLY A 21 -3.25 9.80 7.09
C GLY A 21 -4.46 10.73 7.25
N GLN A 22 -4.26 12.04 7.51
CA GLN A 22 -5.36 13.01 7.65
C GLN A 22 -6.07 13.31 6.35
N PHE A 23 -5.38 13.10 5.22
CA PHE A 23 -5.91 13.26 3.87
C PHE A 23 -5.80 11.94 3.13
N TYR A 24 -6.29 10.87 3.75
CA TYR A 24 -6.28 9.58 3.13
C TYR A 24 -7.08 9.62 1.84
N SER A 25 -6.43 9.35 0.72
CA SER A 25 -7.04 9.18 -0.58
C SER A 25 -7.02 7.69 -0.95
N TYR A 26 -8.19 7.10 -1.03
CA TYR A 26 -8.35 5.73 -1.53
C TYR A 26 -8.07 5.63 -3.03
N GLY A 27 -8.30 6.71 -3.74
CA GLY A 27 -8.08 6.87 -5.16
C GLY A 27 -9.05 7.87 -5.78
N ASP A 28 -8.97 8.01 -7.08
CA ASP A 28 -9.79 8.94 -7.84
C ASP A 28 -10.73 8.18 -8.78
N ASP A 29 -12.04 8.37 -8.62
CA ASP A 29 -13.06 8.02 -9.64
C ASP A 29 -13.02 9.01 -10.82
N PRO A 30 -13.52 8.60 -12.02
CA PRO A 30 -13.60 9.49 -13.16
C PRO A 30 -14.32 10.81 -12.84
N GLY A 31 -13.66 11.95 -13.09
CA GLY A 31 -14.14 13.27 -12.69
C GLY A 31 -15.52 13.66 -13.26
N GLY A 32 -15.92 13.06 -14.40
CA GLY A 32 -17.23 13.26 -15.01
C GLY A 32 -18.38 12.52 -14.30
N THR A 33 -18.10 11.67 -13.32
CA THR A 33 -19.11 10.86 -12.60
C THR A 33 -20.12 11.76 -11.88
N ARG A 34 -21.40 11.50 -12.12
CA ARG A 34 -22.51 12.11 -11.38
C ARG A 34 -22.91 11.17 -10.25
N TRP A 35 -23.17 11.71 -9.08
CA TRP A 35 -23.42 10.94 -7.87
C TRP A 35 -24.87 11.07 -7.38
N SER A 36 -25.37 9.99 -6.82
CA SER A 36 -26.63 9.88 -6.08
C SER A 36 -26.33 9.39 -4.66
N GLN A 37 -27.33 9.52 -3.79
CA GLN A 37 -27.26 9.00 -2.43
C GLN A 37 -28.59 8.42 -1.99
N LEU A 38 -28.54 7.44 -1.12
CA LEU A 38 -29.67 6.91 -0.35
C LEU A 38 -29.23 6.68 1.10
N SER A 39 -30.20 6.53 2.01
CA SER A 39 -29.90 6.34 3.43
C SER A 39 -30.69 5.18 4.00
N THR A 40 -30.06 4.47 4.93
CA THR A 40 -30.69 3.56 5.88
C THR A 40 -30.84 4.25 7.24
N ARG A 41 -31.17 3.50 8.29
CA ARG A 41 -31.11 3.98 9.68
C ARG A 41 -29.67 4.42 10.05
N SER A 42 -28.64 3.62 9.67
CA SER A 42 -27.27 3.75 10.16
C SER A 42 -26.30 4.34 9.15
N TYR A 43 -26.54 4.17 7.85
CA TYR A 43 -25.64 4.50 6.76
C TYR A 43 -26.21 5.55 5.80
N ARG A 44 -25.30 6.29 5.15
CA ARG A 44 -25.55 7.11 3.97
C ARG A 44 -24.71 6.57 2.83
N ILE A 45 -25.35 5.94 1.85
CA ILE A 45 -24.68 5.32 0.71
C ILE A 45 -24.59 6.35 -0.41
N VAL A 46 -23.36 6.65 -0.86
CA VAL A 46 -23.07 7.55 -1.99
C VAL A 46 -22.53 6.72 -3.15
N TYR A 47 -23.15 6.84 -4.32
CA TYR A 47 -22.87 5.97 -5.46
C TYR A 47 -23.08 6.69 -6.80
N PRO A 48 -22.46 6.24 -7.89
CA PRO A 48 -22.69 6.80 -9.22
C PRO A 48 -24.14 6.66 -9.65
N ARG A 49 -24.67 7.74 -10.24
CA ARG A 49 -26.07 7.81 -10.68
C ARG A 49 -26.42 6.69 -11.66
N GLY A 50 -27.55 6.05 -11.46
CA GLY A 50 -28.06 4.94 -12.28
C GLY A 50 -27.76 3.56 -11.68
N LEU A 51 -27.01 3.49 -10.56
CA LEU A 51 -26.72 2.23 -9.85
C LEU A 51 -27.60 2.02 -8.60
N ASP A 52 -28.85 2.45 -8.66
CA ASP A 52 -29.77 2.44 -7.52
C ASP A 52 -30.03 1.02 -6.99
N SER A 53 -30.17 0.03 -7.89
CA SER A 53 -30.37 -1.39 -7.50
C SER A 53 -29.17 -1.92 -6.73
N LEU A 54 -27.95 -1.70 -7.25
CA LEU A 54 -26.69 -2.11 -6.59
C LEU A 54 -26.53 -1.42 -5.22
N ALA A 55 -26.80 -0.11 -5.15
CA ALA A 55 -26.73 0.63 -3.90
C ALA A 55 -27.71 0.13 -2.83
N ARG A 56 -28.93 -0.27 -3.24
CA ARG A 56 -29.92 -0.90 -2.34
C ARG A 56 -29.42 -2.25 -1.81
N GLN A 57 -28.79 -3.10 -2.64
CA GLN A 57 -28.21 -4.38 -2.20
C GLN A 57 -27.14 -4.17 -1.12
N TYR A 58 -26.19 -3.23 -1.34
CA TYR A 58 -25.19 -2.90 -0.33
C TYR A 58 -25.81 -2.33 0.95
N ALA A 59 -26.78 -1.43 0.83
CA ALA A 59 -27.47 -0.84 1.97
C ALA A 59 -28.17 -1.89 2.85
N LEU A 60 -28.87 -2.85 2.22
CA LEU A 60 -29.56 -3.95 2.91
C LEU A 60 -28.55 -4.86 3.61
N SER A 61 -27.45 -5.23 2.94
CA SER A 61 -26.44 -6.10 3.53
C SER A 61 -25.70 -5.44 4.72
N LEU A 62 -25.34 -4.16 4.59
CA LEU A 62 -24.70 -3.41 5.67
C LEU A 62 -25.62 -3.30 6.91
N GLU A 63 -26.89 -3.02 6.72
CA GLU A 63 -27.84 -2.91 7.85
C GLU A 63 -28.15 -4.27 8.47
N LYS A 64 -28.19 -5.37 7.67
CA LYS A 64 -28.38 -6.75 8.13
C LYS A 64 -27.36 -7.15 9.20
N TYR A 65 -26.12 -6.74 9.06
CA TYR A 65 -25.01 -7.10 9.97
C TYR A 65 -24.66 -6.01 10.99
N TYR A 66 -25.31 -4.84 10.97
CA TYR A 66 -24.96 -3.68 11.78
C TYR A 66 -24.86 -3.97 13.29
N ASP A 67 -25.85 -4.63 13.86
CA ASP A 67 -25.88 -4.95 15.29
C ASP A 67 -24.99 -6.19 15.58
N ALA A 68 -24.99 -7.18 14.68
CA ALA A 68 -24.25 -8.44 14.86
C ALA A 68 -22.74 -8.25 14.98
N VAL A 69 -22.13 -7.36 14.19
CA VAL A 69 -20.68 -7.09 14.25
C VAL A 69 -20.24 -6.42 15.55
N GLY A 70 -21.19 -5.91 16.34
CA GLY A 70 -20.93 -5.22 17.61
C GLY A 70 -20.81 -6.12 18.84
N GLY A 71 -21.32 -7.36 18.79
CA GLY A 71 -21.53 -8.20 19.97
C GLY A 71 -20.27 -8.46 20.78
N SER A 72 -19.29 -9.11 20.21
CA SER A 72 -18.02 -9.45 20.90
C SER A 72 -17.07 -8.27 21.10
N ILE A 73 -17.35 -7.09 20.55
CA ILE A 73 -16.53 -5.87 20.77
C ILE A 73 -17.22 -4.82 21.65
N GLY A 74 -18.53 -4.93 21.84
CA GLY A 74 -19.30 -4.04 22.70
C GLY A 74 -19.66 -2.69 22.10
N PHE A 75 -19.47 -2.50 20.78
CA PHE A 75 -19.80 -1.27 20.06
C PHE A 75 -20.37 -1.61 18.68
N THR A 76 -21.53 -1.02 18.34
CA THR A 76 -22.02 -1.04 16.95
C THR A 76 -21.26 -0.01 16.08
N PRO A 77 -21.26 -0.16 14.75
CA PRO A 77 -20.36 0.59 13.84
C PRO A 77 -20.44 2.12 13.94
N ASN A 78 -21.55 2.66 14.43
CA ASN A 78 -21.75 4.11 14.45
C ASN A 78 -22.20 4.65 15.82
N GLN A 79 -22.09 3.83 16.88
CA GLN A 79 -22.66 4.11 18.20
C GLN A 79 -22.20 5.44 18.82
N SER A 80 -20.94 5.82 18.62
CA SER A 80 -20.35 7.04 19.21
C SER A 80 -20.64 8.33 18.44
N TYR A 81 -21.35 8.24 17.30
CA TYR A 81 -21.59 9.37 16.40
C TYR A 81 -23.09 9.59 16.19
N ARG A 82 -23.49 10.85 16.06
CA ARG A 82 -24.90 11.21 15.76
C ARG A 82 -25.23 11.13 14.25
N SER A 83 -24.22 11.36 13.43
CA SER A 83 -24.38 11.34 11.96
C SER A 83 -24.26 9.91 11.43
N LYS A 84 -25.02 9.59 10.38
CA LYS A 84 -24.92 8.32 9.66
C LYS A 84 -23.51 8.10 9.13
N MET A 85 -23.07 6.84 9.05
CA MET A 85 -21.79 6.47 8.47
C MET A 85 -21.84 6.65 6.96
N PRO A 86 -20.96 7.48 6.35
CA PRO A 86 -20.85 7.56 4.90
C PRO A 86 -20.27 6.26 4.33
N VAL A 87 -20.88 5.74 3.27
CA VAL A 87 -20.35 4.59 2.50
C VAL A 87 -20.30 5.02 1.04
N ILE A 88 -19.12 4.91 0.44
CA ILE A 88 -18.90 5.31 -0.94
C ILE A 88 -18.71 4.05 -1.79
N LEU A 89 -19.50 3.91 -2.86
CA LEU A 89 -19.39 2.80 -3.79
C LEU A 89 -18.55 3.18 -5.02
N HIS A 90 -17.53 2.39 -5.31
CA HIS A 90 -16.59 2.55 -6.43
C HIS A 90 -16.80 1.43 -7.45
N PRO A 91 -17.62 1.62 -8.48
CA PRO A 91 -17.96 0.56 -9.41
C PRO A 91 -17.00 0.43 -10.60
N PHE A 92 -16.02 1.31 -10.74
CA PHE A 92 -15.16 1.34 -11.93
C PHE A 92 -13.89 0.51 -11.81
N SER A 93 -13.58 -0.01 -10.63
CA SER A 93 -12.46 -0.91 -10.41
C SER A 93 -12.70 -2.30 -11.02
N SER A 94 -11.65 -2.99 -11.40
CA SER A 94 -11.64 -4.42 -11.75
C SER A 94 -11.01 -5.29 -10.66
N THR A 95 -10.62 -4.67 -9.55
CA THR A 95 -10.05 -5.33 -8.37
C THR A 95 -10.99 -5.13 -7.20
N ALA A 96 -11.40 -6.23 -6.58
CA ALA A 96 -12.24 -6.21 -5.40
C ALA A 96 -11.43 -5.70 -4.19
N ASN A 97 -12.00 -4.75 -3.44
CA ASN A 97 -11.39 -4.20 -2.22
C ASN A 97 -12.44 -3.46 -1.38
N GLY A 98 -12.15 -3.29 -0.09
CA GLY A 98 -12.91 -2.46 0.82
C GLY A 98 -11.97 -1.75 1.79
N MET A 99 -12.43 -0.67 2.40
CA MET A 99 -11.65 0.02 3.42
C MET A 99 -12.52 0.88 4.31
N THR A 100 -12.29 0.80 5.61
CA THR A 100 -12.83 1.72 6.61
C THR A 100 -11.82 2.79 6.95
N VAL A 101 -12.14 4.05 6.67
CA VAL A 101 -11.30 5.24 6.91
C VAL A 101 -11.86 6.02 8.09
N TRP A 102 -10.96 6.47 8.99
CA TRP A 102 -11.38 7.23 10.17
C TRP A 102 -11.17 8.72 10.09
N THR A 103 -10.42 9.19 9.15
CA THR A 103 -10.09 10.61 9.03
C THR A 103 -10.11 11.05 7.57
N PRO A 104 -11.23 11.59 7.07
CA PRO A 104 -12.58 11.60 7.66
C PRO A 104 -13.24 10.22 7.65
N ARG A 105 -14.12 10.00 8.64
CA ARG A 105 -14.80 8.73 8.86
C ARG A 105 -15.73 8.37 7.69
N ARG A 106 -15.46 7.24 7.03
CA ARG A 106 -16.25 6.68 5.95
C ARG A 106 -15.84 5.23 5.64
N ILE A 107 -16.68 4.52 4.92
CA ILE A 107 -16.37 3.21 4.33
C ILE A 107 -16.31 3.39 2.81
N GLU A 108 -15.29 2.84 2.16
CA GLU A 108 -15.12 2.86 0.71
C GLU A 108 -15.13 1.42 0.19
N LEU A 109 -16.01 1.11 -0.75
CA LEU A 109 -16.28 -0.25 -1.22
C LEU A 109 -16.13 -0.33 -2.74
N HIS A 110 -15.27 -1.21 -3.25
CA HIS A 110 -15.28 -1.62 -4.64
C HIS A 110 -16.42 -2.60 -4.87
N THR A 111 -17.29 -2.29 -5.81
CA THR A 111 -18.51 -3.10 -6.04
C THR A 111 -18.27 -4.30 -6.96
N VAL A 112 -17.10 -4.41 -7.59
CA VAL A 112 -16.75 -5.58 -8.37
C VAL A 112 -16.63 -6.79 -7.45
N GLN A 113 -17.23 -7.89 -7.84
CA GLN A 113 -17.14 -9.15 -7.12
C GLN A 113 -15.77 -9.78 -7.30
N ASP A 114 -15.28 -10.51 -6.27
CA ASP A 114 -13.99 -11.19 -6.35
C ASP A 114 -14.17 -12.64 -6.83
N PRO A 115 -13.74 -12.99 -8.06
CA PRO A 115 -13.78 -14.38 -8.52
C PRO A 115 -12.66 -15.25 -7.92
N TYR A 116 -11.73 -14.66 -7.18
CA TYR A 116 -10.56 -15.34 -6.59
C TYR A 116 -10.57 -15.37 -5.08
N SER A 117 -11.71 -15.01 -4.44
CA SER A 117 -11.85 -15.04 -2.99
C SER A 117 -11.43 -16.40 -2.42
N PRO A 118 -10.67 -16.44 -1.32
CA PRO A 118 -10.32 -17.70 -0.67
C PRO A 118 -11.53 -18.37 0.01
N SER A 119 -12.61 -17.66 0.22
CA SER A 119 -13.82 -18.16 0.91
C SER A 119 -15.00 -18.37 -0.05
N GLY A 120 -15.92 -19.25 0.33
CA GLY A 120 -17.20 -19.48 -0.39
C GLY A 120 -18.29 -18.46 0.05
N MET A 121 -17.94 -17.20 0.32
CA MET A 121 -18.85 -16.18 0.82
C MET A 121 -19.04 -15.07 -0.24
N PRO A 122 -20.28 -14.61 -0.52
CA PRO A 122 -20.54 -13.51 -1.42
C PRO A 122 -19.81 -12.24 -0.99
N TRP A 123 -19.23 -11.53 -1.95
CA TRP A 123 -18.40 -10.35 -1.72
C TRP A 123 -19.12 -9.23 -0.94
N ILE A 124 -20.38 -8.98 -1.25
CA ILE A 124 -21.21 -7.98 -0.54
C ILE A 124 -21.34 -8.33 0.95
N THR A 125 -21.50 -9.62 1.27
CA THR A 125 -21.61 -10.11 2.66
C THR A 125 -20.27 -9.98 3.37
N GLU A 126 -19.16 -10.36 2.71
CA GLU A 126 -17.81 -10.20 3.26
C GLU A 126 -17.51 -8.75 3.63
N LEU A 127 -17.72 -7.81 2.70
CA LEU A 127 -17.53 -6.39 2.96
C LEU A 127 -18.45 -5.85 4.05
N ALA A 128 -19.73 -6.27 4.05
CA ALA A 128 -20.68 -5.80 5.05
C ALA A 128 -20.29 -6.21 6.49
N ILE A 129 -19.65 -7.35 6.66
CA ILE A 129 -19.16 -7.79 7.99
C ILE A 129 -17.80 -7.18 8.29
N HIS A 130 -16.84 -7.31 7.37
CA HIS A 130 -15.46 -6.94 7.57
C HIS A 130 -15.31 -5.42 7.84
N GLU A 131 -15.79 -4.59 6.92
CA GLU A 131 -15.63 -3.15 7.00
C GLU A 131 -16.43 -2.53 8.15
N THR A 132 -17.61 -3.07 8.43
CA THR A 132 -18.39 -2.59 9.57
C THR A 132 -17.82 -3.07 10.91
N ARG A 133 -17.11 -4.21 10.95
CA ARG A 133 -16.35 -4.62 12.14
C ARG A 133 -15.24 -3.61 12.44
N HIS A 134 -14.51 -3.13 11.42
CA HIS A 134 -13.54 -2.05 11.59
C HIS A 134 -14.18 -0.77 12.14
N ALA A 135 -15.36 -0.42 11.65
CA ALA A 135 -16.11 0.70 12.18
C ALA A 135 -16.50 0.51 13.67
N SER A 136 -16.81 -0.70 14.07
CA SER A 136 -17.08 -1.03 15.49
C SER A 136 -15.82 -0.99 16.36
N GLN A 137 -14.72 -1.54 15.86
CA GLN A 137 -13.43 -1.57 16.57
C GLN A 137 -12.96 -0.19 17.02
N LEU A 138 -13.21 0.85 16.24
CA LEU A 138 -12.72 2.19 16.53
C LEU A 138 -13.69 3.08 17.30
N GLN A 139 -14.89 2.58 17.67
CA GLN A 139 -15.84 3.34 18.49
C GLN A 139 -15.29 3.66 19.88
N TYR A 140 -14.40 2.83 20.45
CA TYR A 140 -13.78 3.08 21.74
C TYR A 140 -13.05 4.44 21.76
N ALA A 141 -12.45 4.86 20.65
CA ALA A 141 -11.70 6.12 20.57
C ALA A 141 -12.59 7.38 20.74
N ASN A 142 -13.91 7.22 20.68
CA ASN A 142 -14.87 8.30 20.92
C ASN A 142 -15.84 7.95 22.08
N SER A 143 -15.43 7.11 23.00
CA SER A 143 -16.22 6.70 24.16
C SER A 143 -15.49 6.95 25.48
N GLY A 144 -16.22 7.04 26.59
CA GLY A 144 -15.63 7.25 27.91
C GLY A 144 -14.67 8.45 27.96
N PRO A 145 -13.48 8.31 28.60
CA PRO A 145 -12.49 9.39 28.72
C PRO A 145 -11.90 9.84 27.37
N TYR A 146 -11.90 8.99 26.34
CA TYR A 146 -11.38 9.35 25.01
C TYR A 146 -12.24 10.40 24.29
N ARG A 147 -13.51 10.55 24.67
CA ARG A 147 -14.41 11.55 24.10
C ARG A 147 -13.89 12.98 24.25
N PHE A 148 -13.19 13.26 25.36
CA PHE A 148 -12.55 14.57 25.57
C PHE A 148 -11.54 14.89 24.44
N PHE A 149 -10.67 13.95 24.09
CA PHE A 149 -9.70 14.16 23.02
C PHE A 149 -10.34 14.25 21.65
N ASN A 150 -11.46 13.53 21.41
CA ASN A 150 -12.20 13.68 20.18
C ASN A 150 -12.88 15.06 20.07
N ILE A 151 -13.33 15.65 21.19
CA ILE A 151 -13.81 17.04 21.20
C ILE A 151 -12.67 18.02 20.91
N LEU A 152 -11.48 17.79 21.47
CA LEU A 152 -10.31 18.67 21.33
C LEU A 152 -9.67 18.61 19.92
N LEU A 153 -9.68 17.43 19.26
CA LEU A 153 -8.94 17.18 18.01
C LEU A 153 -9.85 16.73 16.85
N GLY A 154 -11.14 16.58 17.09
CA GLY A 154 -12.06 16.02 16.10
C GLY A 154 -11.67 14.60 15.70
N GLN A 155 -11.88 14.24 14.44
CA GLN A 155 -11.57 12.91 13.93
C GLN A 155 -10.06 12.63 13.78
N LEU A 156 -9.18 13.61 14.04
CA LEU A 156 -7.74 13.35 14.15
C LEU A 156 -7.44 12.38 15.31
N TRP A 157 -8.21 12.47 16.40
CA TRP A 157 -8.01 11.61 17.56
C TRP A 157 -8.27 10.13 17.27
N PRO A 158 -9.44 9.71 16.74
CA PRO A 158 -9.64 8.33 16.32
C PRO A 158 -8.62 7.84 15.29
N GLY A 159 -8.22 8.69 14.36
CA GLY A 159 -7.15 8.37 13.40
C GLY A 159 -5.80 8.10 14.05
N ALA A 160 -5.41 8.93 15.05
CA ALA A 160 -4.20 8.71 15.83
C ALA A 160 -4.29 7.42 16.67
N MET A 161 -5.44 7.14 17.26
CA MET A 161 -5.66 5.92 18.05
C MET A 161 -5.58 4.67 17.18
N ALA A 162 -6.12 4.71 15.95
CA ALA A 162 -5.99 3.62 14.99
C ALA A 162 -4.52 3.36 14.58
N ALA A 163 -3.76 4.43 14.35
CA ALA A 163 -2.35 4.32 13.97
C ALA A 163 -1.45 3.80 15.11
N VAL A 164 -1.71 4.25 16.34
CA VAL A 164 -0.84 3.99 17.50
C VAL A 164 -1.20 2.69 18.22
N TYR A 165 -2.48 2.40 18.38
CA TYR A 165 -2.97 1.26 19.16
C TYR A 165 -3.68 0.18 18.32
N GLY A 166 -3.82 0.39 17.00
CA GLY A 166 -4.58 -0.50 16.13
C GLY A 166 -4.08 -1.94 16.12
N ASN A 167 -2.77 -2.15 16.25
CA ASN A 167 -2.12 -3.46 16.10
C ASN A 167 -2.70 -4.20 14.89
N GLN A 168 -2.22 -3.86 13.71
CA GLN A 168 -2.82 -4.26 12.43
C GLN A 168 -3.20 -5.75 12.32
N PRO A 169 -2.39 -6.74 12.76
CA PRO A 169 -2.83 -8.14 12.78
C PRO A 169 -4.07 -8.39 13.62
N LEU A 170 -4.18 -7.78 14.81
CA LEU A 170 -5.37 -7.97 15.66
C LEU A 170 -6.59 -7.29 15.06
N PHE A 171 -6.40 -6.11 14.49
CA PHE A 171 -7.46 -5.33 13.85
C PHE A 171 -8.09 -6.11 12.70
N GLU A 172 -7.27 -6.61 11.77
CA GLU A 172 -7.72 -7.38 10.62
C GLU A 172 -8.16 -8.81 10.99
N GLY A 173 -7.41 -9.44 11.90
CA GLY A 173 -7.74 -10.80 12.34
C GLY A 173 -9.06 -10.89 13.08
N ASP A 174 -9.42 -9.89 13.86
CA ASP A 174 -10.73 -9.81 14.53
C ASP A 174 -11.87 -9.60 13.51
N ALA A 175 -11.64 -8.85 12.43
CA ALA A 175 -12.61 -8.73 11.35
C ALA A 175 -12.82 -10.08 10.63
N VAL A 176 -11.74 -10.83 10.38
CA VAL A 176 -11.83 -12.21 9.84
C VAL A 176 -12.53 -13.17 10.83
N VAL A 177 -12.31 -13.01 12.13
CA VAL A 177 -13.06 -13.77 13.15
C VAL A 177 -14.54 -13.46 13.08
N ALA A 178 -14.94 -12.19 12.91
CA ALA A 178 -16.33 -11.80 12.76
C ALA A 178 -16.98 -12.42 11.50
N GLU A 179 -16.31 -12.38 10.33
CA GLU A 179 -16.78 -13.07 9.13
C GLU A 179 -17.01 -14.56 9.37
N THR A 180 -16.04 -15.22 9.99
CA THR A 180 -16.04 -16.66 10.25
C THR A 180 -17.14 -17.06 11.24
N ALA A 181 -17.34 -16.24 12.25
CA ALA A 181 -18.31 -16.52 13.31
C ALA A 181 -19.76 -16.22 12.91
N LEU A 182 -19.98 -15.16 12.11
CA LEU A 182 -21.30 -14.71 11.69
C LEU A 182 -21.84 -15.38 10.41
N THR A 183 -20.98 -16.19 9.73
CA THR A 183 -21.36 -16.92 8.51
C THR A 183 -20.92 -18.38 8.56
N LYS A 184 -21.35 -19.18 7.58
CA LYS A 184 -20.91 -20.56 7.40
C LYS A 184 -19.68 -20.70 6.50
N SER A 185 -19.16 -19.62 5.92
CA SER A 185 -18.15 -19.63 4.86
C SER A 185 -17.11 -18.51 4.93
N GLY A 186 -16.89 -17.89 6.08
CA GLY A 186 -15.85 -16.87 6.26
C GLY A 186 -14.42 -17.42 6.09
N ARG A 187 -13.45 -16.55 5.92
CA ARG A 187 -12.03 -16.91 5.61
C ARG A 187 -11.42 -17.92 6.59
N GLY A 188 -11.80 -17.92 7.87
CA GLY A 188 -11.37 -18.92 8.84
C GLY A 188 -11.88 -20.34 8.60
N ARG A 189 -12.77 -20.54 7.63
CA ARG A 189 -13.28 -21.83 7.14
C ARG A 189 -12.71 -22.17 5.74
N SER A 190 -11.60 -21.57 5.36
CA SER A 190 -10.99 -21.78 4.06
C SER A 190 -9.60 -22.42 4.18
N ALA A 191 -9.37 -23.49 3.41
CA ALA A 191 -8.08 -24.13 3.32
C ALA A 191 -6.99 -23.18 2.83
N ASP A 192 -7.25 -22.39 1.78
CA ASP A 192 -6.28 -21.45 1.20
C ASP A 192 -5.76 -20.44 2.23
N PHE A 193 -6.61 -20.03 3.16
CA PHE A 193 -6.27 -19.03 4.16
C PHE A 193 -5.37 -19.59 5.28
N LEU A 194 -5.53 -20.86 5.65
CA LEU A 194 -4.84 -21.49 6.78
C LEU A 194 -3.68 -22.43 6.37
N GLN A 195 -3.66 -22.91 5.13
CA GLN A 195 -2.81 -23.99 4.65
C GLN A 195 -1.31 -23.78 4.91
N TYR A 196 -0.79 -22.56 4.74
CA TYR A 196 0.63 -22.31 4.97
C TYR A 196 1.01 -22.39 6.45
N PHE A 197 0.14 -21.94 7.37
CA PHE A 197 0.37 -22.08 8.81
C PHE A 197 0.40 -23.56 9.19
N TYR A 198 -0.54 -24.35 8.68
CA TYR A 198 -0.55 -25.80 8.89
C TYR A 198 0.76 -26.42 8.40
N TYR A 199 1.15 -26.17 7.16
CA TYR A 199 2.40 -26.69 6.59
C TYR A 199 3.63 -26.29 7.42
N ALA A 200 3.77 -25.02 7.76
CA ALA A 200 4.91 -24.52 8.52
C ALA A 200 5.02 -25.18 9.90
N LEU A 201 3.93 -25.23 10.65
CA LEU A 201 3.91 -25.79 12.01
C LEU A 201 4.11 -27.29 12.03
N ASP A 202 3.49 -28.04 11.10
CA ASP A 202 3.64 -29.49 11.00
C ASP A 202 5.07 -29.91 10.63
N ASN A 203 5.82 -29.06 9.93
CA ASN A 203 7.25 -29.22 9.64
C ASN A 203 8.18 -28.59 10.68
N GLY A 204 7.66 -28.17 11.84
CA GLY A 204 8.44 -27.64 12.95
C GLY A 204 8.92 -26.19 12.78
N ASP A 205 8.43 -25.45 11.78
CA ASP A 205 8.77 -24.04 11.55
C ASP A 205 7.92 -23.12 12.43
N TYR A 206 8.23 -23.14 13.72
CA TYR A 206 7.61 -22.23 14.70
C TYR A 206 8.37 -20.92 14.77
N ARG A 207 7.68 -19.85 14.46
CA ARG A 207 8.23 -18.50 14.53
C ARG A 207 7.55 -17.70 15.62
N ASP A 208 8.27 -16.74 16.17
CA ASP A 208 7.63 -15.81 17.10
C ASP A 208 6.61 -14.91 16.39
N TRP A 209 5.71 -14.32 17.17
CA TRP A 209 4.62 -13.51 16.68
C TRP A 209 5.08 -12.31 15.85
N TYR A 210 6.21 -11.67 16.25
CA TYR A 210 6.72 -10.48 15.56
C TYR A 210 7.35 -10.80 14.20
N LYS A 211 7.97 -11.95 14.05
CA LYS A 211 8.46 -12.42 12.76
C LYS A 211 7.30 -12.66 11.78
N TRP A 212 6.20 -13.23 12.25
CA TRP A 212 4.99 -13.36 11.45
C TRP A 212 4.39 -12.01 11.07
N GLN A 213 4.40 -11.03 11.99
CA GLN A 213 3.83 -9.69 11.79
C GLN A 213 4.65 -8.85 10.81
N TYR A 214 5.96 -8.72 11.06
CA TYR A 214 6.81 -7.78 10.33
C TYR A 214 7.50 -8.41 9.12
N GLY A 215 7.35 -9.71 8.93
CA GLY A 215 7.89 -10.44 7.80
C GLY A 215 9.39 -10.69 7.87
N SER A 216 9.90 -11.33 6.84
CA SER A 216 11.31 -11.71 6.69
C SER A 216 11.75 -11.53 5.24
N LEU A 217 13.03 -11.18 5.02
CA LEU A 217 13.62 -11.15 3.69
C LEU A 217 14.18 -12.52 3.24
N LYS A 218 14.21 -13.50 4.14
CA LYS A 218 14.67 -14.86 3.86
C LYS A 218 13.56 -15.90 3.87
N ASP A 219 12.55 -15.74 4.74
CA ASP A 219 11.48 -16.69 4.94
C ASP A 219 10.14 -16.11 4.50
N TYR A 220 9.33 -16.89 3.85
CA TYR A 220 7.97 -16.46 3.48
C TYR A 220 7.10 -16.35 4.74
N THR A 221 6.40 -15.26 4.87
CA THR A 221 5.37 -15.06 5.89
C THR A 221 4.04 -14.79 5.17
N PRO A 222 2.96 -15.48 5.53
CA PRO A 222 1.63 -15.17 5.00
C PRO A 222 1.17 -13.80 5.48
N SER A 223 0.02 -13.37 4.97
CA SER A 223 -0.60 -12.11 5.35
C SER A 223 -0.84 -12.00 6.86
N TYR A 224 -0.71 -10.81 7.41
CA TYR A 224 -1.05 -10.50 8.79
C TYR A 224 -2.53 -10.75 9.14
N TYR A 225 -3.42 -10.86 8.17
CA TYR A 225 -4.80 -11.33 8.36
C TYR A 225 -4.86 -12.73 8.95
N THR A 226 -4.05 -13.65 8.42
CA THR A 226 -4.01 -15.03 8.91
C THR A 226 -3.38 -15.11 10.30
N LEU A 227 -2.28 -14.36 10.55
CA LEU A 227 -1.67 -14.24 11.87
C LEU A 227 -2.69 -13.74 12.91
N GLY A 228 -3.40 -12.67 12.54
CA GLY A 228 -4.40 -12.06 13.42
C GLY A 228 -5.57 -13.00 13.71
N TYR A 229 -6.10 -13.68 12.68
CA TYR A 229 -7.14 -14.69 12.85
C TYR A 229 -6.71 -15.81 13.80
N VAL A 230 -5.54 -16.45 13.55
CA VAL A 230 -5.02 -17.52 14.41
C VAL A 230 -4.86 -17.03 15.86
N THR A 231 -4.39 -15.79 16.06
CA THR A 231 -4.19 -15.21 17.38
C THR A 231 -5.52 -14.97 18.08
N VAL A 232 -6.44 -14.23 17.45
CA VAL A 232 -7.72 -13.85 18.07
C VAL A 232 -8.64 -15.06 18.25
N ALA A 233 -8.77 -15.91 17.21
CA ALA A 233 -9.55 -17.12 17.27
C ALA A 233 -9.01 -18.10 18.33
N GLY A 234 -7.67 -18.25 18.38
CA GLY A 234 -7.00 -19.08 19.38
C GLY A 234 -7.26 -18.60 20.81
N ILE A 235 -7.11 -17.32 21.09
CA ILE A 235 -7.38 -16.75 22.42
C ILE A 235 -8.85 -16.96 22.78
N ARG A 236 -9.78 -16.64 21.89
CA ARG A 236 -11.21 -16.77 22.13
C ARG A 236 -11.63 -18.21 22.38
N THR A 237 -11.10 -19.17 21.61
CA THR A 237 -11.58 -20.55 21.68
C THR A 237 -10.80 -21.43 22.65
N LYS A 238 -9.46 -21.27 22.76
CA LYS A 238 -8.64 -22.08 23.65
C LYS A 238 -8.77 -21.65 25.12
N TYR A 239 -8.72 -20.31 25.36
CA TYR A 239 -8.81 -19.78 26.72
C TYR A 239 -10.22 -19.35 27.12
N ASP A 240 -11.20 -19.57 26.22
CA ASP A 240 -12.61 -19.26 26.42
C ASP A 240 -12.89 -17.79 26.80
N ASP A 241 -12.24 -16.87 26.05
CA ASP A 241 -12.36 -15.43 26.23
C ASP A 241 -13.07 -14.77 25.03
N PRO A 242 -14.39 -14.86 24.90
CA PRO A 242 -15.13 -14.34 23.74
C PRO A 242 -15.05 -12.81 23.59
N LEU A 243 -14.71 -12.09 24.69
CA LEU A 243 -14.61 -10.63 24.75
C LEU A 243 -13.15 -10.11 24.69
N PHE A 244 -12.20 -10.93 24.22
CA PHE A 244 -10.80 -10.56 24.15
C PHE A 244 -10.56 -9.22 23.45
N THR A 245 -11.18 -9.00 22.29
CA THR A 245 -11.00 -7.77 21.50
C THR A 245 -11.57 -6.56 22.23
N GLN A 246 -12.74 -6.68 22.86
CA GLN A 246 -13.31 -5.63 23.70
C GLN A 246 -12.36 -5.27 24.84
N ARG A 247 -11.78 -6.27 25.50
CA ARG A 247 -10.81 -6.09 26.58
C ARG A 247 -9.52 -5.42 26.08
N PHE A 248 -9.01 -5.81 24.93
CA PHE A 248 -7.84 -5.22 24.33
C PHE A 248 -7.97 -3.71 24.16
N TYR A 249 -9.10 -3.23 23.59
CA TYR A 249 -9.34 -1.80 23.44
C TYR A 249 -9.66 -1.10 24.77
N SER A 250 -10.39 -1.73 25.68
CA SER A 250 -10.71 -1.12 26.97
C SER A 250 -9.49 -0.98 27.88
N ASN A 251 -8.49 -1.83 27.74
CA ASN A 251 -7.27 -1.82 28.55
C ASN A 251 -6.29 -0.70 28.18
N ILE A 252 -6.45 -0.05 27.02
CA ILE A 252 -5.51 1.00 26.58
C ILE A 252 -5.35 2.08 27.66
N PHE A 253 -6.43 2.61 28.22
CA PHE A 253 -6.38 3.61 29.29
C PHE A 253 -6.01 3.06 30.69
N ARG A 254 -6.33 1.80 30.93
CA ARG A 254 -6.07 1.17 32.23
C ARG A 254 -4.60 0.81 32.42
N HIS A 255 -3.84 0.84 31.34
CA HIS A 255 -2.46 0.43 31.38
C HIS A 255 -1.57 1.44 32.10
N LYS A 256 -0.71 0.99 33.03
CA LYS A 256 0.17 1.84 33.84
C LYS A 256 1.17 2.68 33.00
N LEU A 257 1.46 2.25 31.80
CA LEU A 257 2.38 2.92 30.88
C LEU A 257 1.68 3.84 29.86
N TRP A 258 0.36 4.02 30.00
CA TRP A 258 -0.33 4.98 29.13
C TRP A 258 0.30 6.39 29.25
N PRO A 259 0.56 7.12 28.18
CA PRO A 259 0.15 6.89 26.79
C PRO A 259 1.13 6.07 25.92
N LEU A 260 2.04 5.28 26.51
CA LEU A 260 2.98 4.47 25.75
C LEU A 260 2.27 3.23 25.17
N PRO A 261 2.19 3.07 23.85
CA PRO A 261 1.37 2.03 23.21
C PRO A 261 2.04 0.65 23.17
N PHE A 262 3.28 0.52 23.66
CA PHE A 262 4.16 -0.60 23.32
C PHE A 262 3.71 -1.96 23.80
N PHE A 263 3.08 -2.05 24.97
CA PHE A 263 2.88 -3.34 25.65
C PHE A 263 1.41 -3.70 25.90
N ASN A 264 0.46 -2.91 25.38
CA ASN A 264 -0.96 -3.16 25.61
C ASN A 264 -1.40 -4.58 25.18
N PHE A 265 -0.94 -5.01 24.01
CA PHE A 265 -1.25 -6.33 23.48
C PHE A 265 -0.71 -7.46 24.36
N GLN A 266 0.56 -7.37 24.79
CA GLN A 266 1.19 -8.36 25.66
C GLN A 266 0.48 -8.50 27.00
N TYR A 267 0.03 -7.37 27.58
CA TYR A 267 -0.70 -7.38 28.84
C TYR A 267 -2.08 -8.01 28.69
N THR A 268 -2.80 -7.67 27.62
CA THR A 268 -4.13 -8.23 27.38
C THR A 268 -4.07 -9.74 27.08
N VAL A 269 -3.06 -10.20 26.36
CA VAL A 269 -2.82 -11.63 26.17
C VAL A 269 -2.51 -12.33 27.48
N LYS A 270 -1.69 -11.71 28.34
CA LYS A 270 -1.38 -12.27 29.68
C LYS A 270 -2.62 -12.33 30.58
N GLU A 271 -3.51 -11.35 30.50
CA GLU A 271 -4.79 -11.38 31.25
C GLU A 271 -5.69 -12.54 30.77
N ALA A 272 -5.74 -12.78 29.46
CA ALA A 272 -6.57 -13.83 28.87
C ALA A 272 -6.01 -15.25 29.10
N SER A 273 -4.68 -15.44 29.01
CA SER A 273 -4.03 -16.76 29.00
C SER A 273 -3.28 -17.10 30.29
N GLY A 274 -2.99 -16.13 31.15
CA GLY A 274 -2.06 -16.26 32.28
C GLY A 274 -0.57 -16.30 31.89
N MET A 275 -0.25 -16.34 30.60
CA MET A 275 1.09 -16.54 30.06
C MET A 275 1.63 -15.29 29.35
N LYS A 276 2.97 -15.22 29.13
CA LYS A 276 3.57 -14.21 28.23
C LYS A 276 3.16 -14.46 26.78
N LEU A 277 3.15 -13.41 25.97
CA LEU A 277 2.79 -13.51 24.54
C LEU A 277 3.50 -14.65 23.81
N LYS A 278 4.82 -14.83 24.02
CA LYS A 278 5.59 -15.88 23.37
C LYS A 278 5.06 -17.29 23.67
N ASP A 279 4.79 -17.55 24.96
CA ASP A 279 4.34 -18.85 25.44
C ASP A 279 2.88 -19.09 25.06
N SER A 280 2.02 -18.08 25.20
CA SER A 280 0.61 -18.12 24.78
C SER A 280 0.49 -18.35 23.26
N PHE A 281 1.29 -17.65 22.45
CA PHE A 281 1.25 -17.84 21.01
C PHE A 281 1.72 -19.22 20.57
N ARG A 282 2.75 -19.76 21.24
CA ARG A 282 3.19 -21.15 21.01
C ARG A 282 2.07 -22.13 21.33
N ASP A 283 1.41 -21.95 22.46
CA ASP A 283 0.31 -22.78 22.92
C ASP A 283 -0.91 -22.73 21.98
N ILE A 284 -1.19 -21.53 21.40
CA ILE A 284 -2.21 -21.37 20.35
C ILE A 284 -1.80 -22.11 19.07
N GLN A 285 -0.55 -21.99 18.65
CA GLN A 285 -0.04 -22.69 17.46
C GLN A 285 -0.19 -24.22 17.62
N ASP A 286 0.17 -24.77 18.79
CA ASP A 286 0.01 -26.18 19.09
C ASP A 286 -1.48 -26.61 19.10
N TYR A 287 -2.39 -25.79 19.61
CA TYR A 287 -3.84 -26.02 19.58
C TYR A 287 -4.39 -26.14 18.15
N PHE A 288 -4.00 -25.23 17.23
CA PHE A 288 -4.38 -25.31 15.84
C PHE A 288 -3.74 -26.52 15.14
N LEU A 289 -2.46 -26.79 15.41
CA LEU A 289 -1.73 -27.90 14.81
C LEU A 289 -2.34 -29.25 15.19
N GLU A 290 -2.76 -29.41 16.44
CA GLU A 290 -3.45 -30.63 16.90
C GLU A 290 -4.76 -30.86 16.13
N ASP A 291 -5.55 -29.81 15.93
CA ASP A 291 -6.79 -29.90 15.13
C ASP A 291 -6.48 -30.26 13.68
N TRP A 292 -5.51 -29.63 13.04
CA TRP A 292 -5.13 -29.92 11.66
C TRP A 292 -4.52 -31.32 11.46
N ARG A 293 -3.74 -31.82 12.41
CA ARG A 293 -3.22 -33.20 12.38
C ARG A 293 -4.35 -34.21 12.47
N ARG A 294 -5.29 -34.04 13.38
CA ARG A 294 -6.49 -34.87 13.48
C ARG A 294 -7.28 -34.88 12.16
N GLN A 295 -7.43 -33.75 11.50
CA GLN A 295 -8.06 -33.65 10.18
C GLN A 295 -7.26 -34.44 9.13
N ALA A 296 -5.94 -34.34 9.12
CA ALA A 296 -5.07 -35.07 8.18
C ALA A 296 -5.18 -36.58 8.37
N ASP A 297 -5.21 -37.05 9.62
CA ASP A 297 -5.33 -38.49 9.92
C ASP A 297 -6.65 -39.08 9.41
N LEU A 298 -7.73 -38.31 9.40
CA LEU A 298 -9.02 -38.73 8.83
C LEU A 298 -9.00 -38.83 7.30
N ARG A 299 -8.10 -38.14 6.61
CA ARG A 299 -8.04 -38.09 5.13
C ARG A 299 -7.11 -39.13 4.49
N GLY A 300 -6.12 -39.64 5.20
CA GLY A 300 -5.11 -40.55 4.65
C GLY A 300 -5.68 -41.83 3.99
N PRO A 301 -4.92 -42.58 3.20
CA PRO A 301 -3.51 -42.37 2.83
C PRO A 301 -3.31 -41.26 1.79
N PHE A 302 -2.09 -40.68 1.76
CA PHE A 302 -1.74 -39.59 0.86
C PHE A 302 -1.05 -40.05 -0.41
N LEU A 303 -1.28 -39.37 -1.52
CA LEU A 303 -0.61 -39.60 -2.79
C LEU A 303 0.91 -39.45 -2.64
N LYS A 304 1.62 -40.36 -3.30
CA LYS A 304 3.08 -40.26 -3.51
C LYS A 304 3.31 -39.68 -4.91
N GLY A 305 3.85 -38.48 -4.99
CA GLY A 305 4.20 -37.83 -6.25
C GLY A 305 5.69 -37.63 -6.40
N GLU A 306 6.16 -37.61 -7.63
CA GLU A 306 7.53 -37.24 -8.00
C GLU A 306 7.60 -35.71 -8.15
N GLN A 307 8.54 -35.06 -7.44
CA GLN A 307 8.77 -33.61 -7.60
C GLN A 307 9.48 -33.33 -8.93
N ILE A 308 8.92 -32.43 -9.73
CA ILE A 308 9.45 -32.02 -11.03
C ILE A 308 10.29 -30.74 -10.96
N THR A 309 9.85 -29.79 -10.18
CA THR A 309 10.57 -28.52 -10.02
C THR A 309 11.75 -28.63 -9.07
N PRO A 310 12.86 -27.90 -9.34
CA PRO A 310 14.04 -27.97 -8.47
C PRO A 310 13.77 -27.41 -7.08
N ASP A 311 14.50 -27.92 -6.10
CA ASP A 311 14.46 -27.36 -4.74
C ASP A 311 14.89 -25.90 -4.73
N ALA A 312 14.13 -25.09 -4.01
CA ALA A 312 14.40 -23.67 -3.92
C ALA A 312 15.13 -23.33 -2.61
N ARG A 313 16.19 -22.52 -2.70
CA ARG A 313 16.88 -21.98 -1.52
C ARG A 313 16.00 -21.04 -0.70
N ARG A 314 15.09 -20.30 -1.38
CA ARG A 314 14.12 -19.37 -0.79
C ARG A 314 12.73 -19.73 -1.26
N PHE A 315 11.71 -19.30 -0.52
CA PHE A 315 10.32 -19.56 -0.88
C PHE A 315 10.03 -19.22 -2.34
N ARG A 316 9.51 -20.21 -3.06
CA ARG A 316 9.12 -20.11 -4.46
C ARG A 316 7.82 -20.88 -4.67
N GLN A 317 6.98 -20.40 -5.56
CA GLN A 317 5.72 -21.06 -5.90
C GLN A 317 5.46 -21.03 -7.40
N TYR A 318 4.76 -22.06 -7.86
CA TYR A 318 4.28 -22.23 -9.23
C TYR A 318 2.76 -22.28 -9.20
N ARG A 319 2.13 -21.40 -9.97
CA ARG A 319 0.66 -21.24 -10.04
C ARG A 319 0.20 -21.09 -11.48
N GLY A 320 -1.12 -21.23 -11.71
CA GLY A 320 -1.75 -21.03 -13.00
C GLY A 320 -1.24 -22.00 -14.07
N MET A 321 -0.96 -23.27 -13.70
CA MET A 321 -0.39 -24.25 -14.61
C MET A 321 -1.33 -24.60 -15.76
N THR A 322 -0.76 -24.86 -16.94
CA THR A 322 -1.47 -25.41 -18.11
C THR A 322 -0.52 -26.21 -18.99
N ALA A 323 -1.02 -27.31 -19.54
CA ALA A 323 -0.31 -28.07 -20.58
C ALA A 323 -0.58 -27.45 -21.95
N ALA A 324 0.45 -27.42 -22.80
CA ALA A 324 0.39 -26.96 -24.18
C ALA A 324 1.30 -27.85 -25.03
N GLY A 325 0.70 -28.77 -25.75
CA GLY A 325 1.44 -29.85 -26.42
C GLY A 325 2.25 -30.67 -25.43
N ASP A 326 3.54 -30.81 -25.68
CA ASP A 326 4.51 -31.51 -24.84
C ASP A 326 5.06 -30.68 -23.67
N ARG A 327 4.72 -29.37 -23.58
CA ARG A 327 5.23 -28.45 -22.59
C ARG A 327 4.23 -28.21 -21.46
N LEU A 328 4.76 -27.88 -20.28
CA LEU A 328 3.98 -27.47 -19.11
C LEU A 328 4.39 -26.02 -18.71
N PHE A 329 3.44 -25.11 -18.75
CA PHE A 329 3.66 -23.71 -18.38
C PHE A 329 3.09 -23.39 -17.02
N ALA A 330 3.76 -22.50 -16.29
CA ALA A 330 3.27 -21.96 -15.02
C ALA A 330 3.68 -20.48 -14.82
N ILE A 331 3.05 -19.83 -13.87
CA ILE A 331 3.48 -18.54 -13.33
C ILE A 331 4.30 -18.83 -12.08
N ARG A 332 5.58 -18.48 -12.11
CA ARG A 332 6.50 -18.62 -10.99
C ARG A 332 6.71 -17.26 -10.32
N ASN A 333 6.68 -17.23 -8.98
CA ASN A 333 7.12 -16.09 -8.19
C ASN A 333 7.70 -16.55 -6.85
N GLY A 334 8.35 -15.64 -6.11
CA GLY A 334 8.95 -15.95 -4.82
C GLY A 334 9.50 -14.72 -4.09
N ILE A 335 10.20 -14.93 -3.00
CA ILE A 335 10.85 -13.84 -2.25
C ILE A 335 11.94 -13.17 -3.11
N ASP A 336 12.67 -13.97 -3.90
CA ASP A 336 13.79 -13.55 -4.75
C ASP A 336 13.45 -13.49 -6.25
N LYS A 337 12.19 -13.62 -6.61
CA LYS A 337 11.73 -13.65 -8.02
C LYS A 337 10.46 -12.83 -8.20
N ASN A 338 10.45 -12.03 -9.28
CA ASN A 338 9.22 -11.43 -9.80
C ASN A 338 8.30 -12.49 -10.38
N TYR A 339 7.04 -12.12 -10.63
CA TYR A 339 6.11 -12.96 -11.38
C TYR A 339 6.63 -13.18 -12.80
N GLN A 340 6.78 -14.43 -13.19
CA GLN A 340 7.33 -14.83 -14.49
C GLN A 340 6.55 -16.01 -15.06
N LEU A 341 6.26 -15.97 -16.38
CA LEU A 341 5.91 -17.15 -17.13
C LEU A 341 7.15 -18.04 -17.25
N VAL A 342 7.02 -19.30 -16.89
CA VAL A 342 8.10 -20.29 -17.00
C VAL A 342 7.60 -21.54 -17.69
N ASP A 343 8.50 -22.22 -18.34
CA ASP A 343 8.38 -23.63 -18.68
C ASP A 343 8.77 -24.42 -17.43
N VAL A 344 7.89 -25.27 -16.93
CA VAL A 344 8.04 -25.90 -15.62
C VAL A 344 9.17 -26.92 -15.58
N GLU A 345 9.34 -27.70 -16.67
CA GLU A 345 10.35 -28.77 -16.75
C GLU A 345 11.77 -28.21 -16.81
N THR A 346 11.96 -27.08 -17.49
CA THR A 346 13.28 -26.43 -17.63
C THR A 346 13.53 -25.33 -16.62
N ASP A 347 12.50 -24.90 -15.89
CA ASP A 347 12.46 -23.70 -15.02
C ASP A 347 12.90 -22.39 -15.71
N LYS A 348 12.86 -22.36 -17.06
CA LYS A 348 13.30 -21.23 -17.87
C LYS A 348 12.26 -20.12 -17.90
N PRO A 349 12.61 -18.88 -17.49
CA PRO A 349 11.71 -17.75 -17.58
C PRO A 349 11.56 -17.30 -19.04
N LEU A 350 10.32 -17.04 -19.45
CA LEU A 350 9.96 -16.60 -20.80
C LEU A 350 9.60 -15.11 -20.83
N ARG A 351 8.87 -14.64 -19.81
CA ARG A 351 8.52 -13.22 -19.69
C ARG A 351 8.12 -12.85 -18.25
N TYR A 352 8.14 -11.54 -17.96
CA TYR A 352 7.58 -11.00 -16.74
C TYR A 352 6.06 -10.89 -16.81
N PHE A 353 5.40 -11.06 -15.67
CA PHE A 353 3.97 -10.91 -15.49
C PHE A 353 3.62 -9.84 -14.46
N SER A 354 2.39 -9.36 -14.51
CA SER A 354 1.75 -8.61 -13.43
C SER A 354 1.42 -9.53 -12.24
N SER A 355 1.41 -8.99 -11.03
CA SER A 355 1.04 -9.74 -9.82
C SER A 355 -0.43 -10.16 -9.76
N ALA A 356 -1.31 -9.50 -10.53
CA ALA A 356 -2.75 -9.75 -10.57
C ALA A 356 -3.20 -10.68 -11.70
N THR A 357 -2.37 -11.65 -12.07
CA THR A 357 -2.62 -12.55 -13.19
C THR A 357 -3.44 -13.76 -12.76
N SER A 358 -4.46 -14.14 -13.57
CA SER A 358 -5.22 -15.39 -13.41
C SER A 358 -4.42 -16.63 -13.82
N ALA A 359 -5.01 -17.82 -13.70
CA ALA A 359 -4.49 -19.04 -14.28
C ALA A 359 -4.27 -18.90 -15.78
N LEU A 360 -3.22 -19.58 -16.28
CA LEU A 360 -2.97 -19.73 -17.72
C LEU A 360 -3.96 -20.76 -18.30
N ARG A 361 -4.38 -20.55 -19.54
CA ARG A 361 -5.18 -21.51 -20.30
C ARG A 361 -4.64 -21.62 -21.71
N TRP A 362 -4.45 -22.84 -22.16
CA TRP A 362 -4.00 -23.13 -23.52
C TRP A 362 -5.20 -23.31 -24.48
N SER A 363 -5.08 -22.78 -25.68
CA SER A 363 -6.00 -23.05 -26.79
C SER A 363 -5.28 -23.80 -27.89
N GLU A 364 -5.62 -25.05 -28.10
CA GLU A 364 -5.07 -25.86 -29.17
C GLU A 364 -5.42 -25.29 -30.55
N PRO A 365 -6.69 -24.90 -30.86
CA PRO A 365 -7.05 -24.33 -32.16
C PRO A 365 -6.36 -23.00 -32.49
N LEU A 366 -5.93 -22.23 -31.47
CA LEU A 366 -5.30 -20.92 -31.68
C LEU A 366 -3.78 -20.95 -31.47
N GLY A 367 -3.21 -22.03 -30.92
CA GLY A 367 -1.78 -22.13 -30.60
C GLY A 367 -1.30 -21.08 -29.60
N LYS A 368 -2.13 -20.67 -28.63
CA LYS A 368 -1.83 -19.56 -27.72
C LYS A 368 -2.23 -19.84 -26.30
N LEU A 369 -1.47 -19.27 -25.38
CA LEU A 369 -1.83 -19.14 -23.98
C LEU A 369 -2.73 -17.90 -23.78
N PHE A 370 -3.72 -18.02 -22.91
CA PHE A 370 -4.64 -16.95 -22.51
C PHE A 370 -4.59 -16.77 -21.00
N TRP A 371 -4.66 -15.50 -20.55
CA TRP A 371 -4.79 -15.14 -19.13
C TRP A 371 -5.43 -13.76 -19.01
N ARG A 372 -5.73 -13.38 -17.81
CA ARG A 372 -6.30 -12.08 -17.45
C ARG A 372 -5.25 -11.16 -16.83
N GLU A 373 -5.21 -9.89 -17.20
CA GLU A 373 -4.47 -8.85 -16.49
C GLU A 373 -5.37 -7.67 -16.12
N THR A 374 -5.10 -7.08 -14.93
CA THR A 374 -5.66 -5.77 -14.58
C THR A 374 -4.86 -4.69 -15.28
N VAL A 375 -5.56 -3.83 -16.03
CA VAL A 375 -4.97 -2.67 -16.70
C VAL A 375 -5.59 -1.42 -16.10
N PRO A 376 -4.82 -0.61 -15.38
CA PRO A 376 -5.30 0.63 -14.78
C PRO A 376 -5.66 1.66 -15.85
N ASP A 377 -6.64 2.51 -15.57
CA ASP A 377 -6.86 3.73 -16.34
C ASP A 377 -5.63 4.65 -16.22
N ILE A 378 -5.31 5.33 -17.30
CA ILE A 378 -4.11 6.18 -17.36
C ILE A 378 -4.13 7.33 -16.35
N ARG A 379 -5.32 7.78 -15.92
CA ARG A 379 -5.49 8.91 -15.00
C ARG A 379 -6.21 8.53 -13.69
N TRP A 380 -7.29 7.76 -13.79
CA TRP A 380 -8.21 7.52 -12.66
C TRP A 380 -7.84 6.22 -11.93
N SER A 381 -7.31 6.35 -10.72
CA SER A 381 -6.77 5.21 -9.98
C SER A 381 -7.82 4.20 -9.52
N LEU A 382 -9.10 4.61 -9.43
CA LEU A 382 -10.23 3.72 -9.13
C LEU A 382 -10.94 3.21 -10.39
N LYS A 383 -10.40 3.48 -11.58
CA LYS A 383 -10.90 2.91 -12.83
C LYS A 383 -9.88 1.94 -13.40
N GLU A 384 -10.32 0.72 -13.63
CA GLU A 384 -9.50 -0.36 -14.15
C GLU A 384 -10.29 -1.19 -15.14
N SER A 385 -9.58 -1.81 -16.05
CA SER A 385 -10.11 -2.87 -16.92
C SER A 385 -9.47 -4.20 -16.57
N SER A 386 -10.24 -5.28 -16.67
CA SER A 386 -9.73 -6.64 -16.60
C SER A 386 -9.74 -7.20 -18.01
N LEU A 387 -8.57 -7.34 -18.62
CA LEU A 387 -8.40 -7.65 -20.03
C LEU A 387 -7.84 -9.05 -20.23
N ILE A 388 -8.21 -9.67 -21.34
CA ILE A 388 -7.69 -10.97 -21.74
C ILE A 388 -6.47 -10.77 -22.62
N MET A 389 -5.36 -11.33 -22.15
CA MET A 389 -4.06 -11.29 -22.81
C MET A 389 -3.76 -12.61 -23.48
N THR A 390 -2.86 -12.59 -24.47
CA THR A 390 -2.42 -13.76 -25.22
C THR A 390 -0.90 -13.85 -25.31
N TYR A 391 -0.38 -15.07 -25.41
CA TYR A 391 1.02 -15.34 -25.68
C TYR A 391 1.17 -16.55 -26.60
N ASP A 392 1.95 -16.40 -27.62
CA ASP A 392 2.32 -17.45 -28.54
C ASP A 392 3.72 -17.97 -28.13
N PRO A 393 3.81 -19.21 -27.62
CA PRO A 393 5.09 -19.77 -27.14
C PRO A 393 6.11 -20.04 -28.24
N GLU A 394 5.68 -20.21 -29.52
CA GLU A 394 6.56 -20.46 -30.63
C GLU A 394 7.23 -19.18 -31.12
N SER A 395 6.44 -18.14 -31.36
CA SER A 395 6.97 -16.85 -31.78
C SER A 395 7.47 -15.95 -30.67
N GLY A 396 7.16 -16.25 -29.40
CA GLY A 396 7.43 -15.41 -28.25
C GLY A 396 6.61 -14.12 -28.21
N LYS A 397 5.62 -13.95 -29.08
CA LYS A 397 4.82 -12.72 -29.19
C LYS A 397 3.66 -12.71 -28.18
N SER A 398 3.47 -11.55 -27.59
CA SER A 398 2.33 -11.28 -26.71
C SER A 398 1.33 -10.37 -27.41
N GLY A 399 0.05 -10.61 -27.12
CA GLY A 399 -1.06 -9.81 -27.62
C GLY A 399 -2.09 -9.51 -26.53
N GLN A 400 -3.09 -8.76 -26.92
CA GLN A 400 -4.24 -8.42 -26.11
C GLN A 400 -5.49 -8.75 -26.93
N LEU A 401 -6.37 -9.61 -26.38
CA LEU A 401 -7.58 -10.02 -27.08
C LEU A 401 -8.70 -8.99 -26.92
N THR A 402 -8.86 -8.42 -25.73
CA THR A 402 -9.92 -7.43 -25.40
C THR A 402 -9.31 -6.08 -25.08
N SER A 403 -9.92 -4.98 -25.55
CA SER A 403 -9.42 -3.61 -25.33
C SER A 403 -10.08 -2.88 -24.18
N SER A 404 -11.21 -3.38 -23.68
CA SER A 404 -11.97 -2.82 -22.57
C SER A 404 -12.80 -3.91 -21.91
N GLY A 405 -13.43 -3.60 -20.77
CA GLY A 405 -14.31 -4.52 -20.07
C GLY A 405 -13.71 -5.08 -18.78
N ARG A 406 -14.48 -5.91 -18.12
CA ARG A 406 -14.10 -6.62 -16.87
C ARG A 406 -14.28 -8.12 -17.07
N TYR A 407 -13.33 -8.72 -17.79
CA TYR A 407 -13.31 -10.13 -18.16
C TYR A 407 -12.32 -10.91 -17.28
N TYR A 408 -12.75 -12.03 -16.76
CA TYR A 408 -11.99 -12.89 -15.85
C TYR A 408 -12.00 -14.33 -16.35
N ASN A 409 -11.04 -15.12 -15.88
CA ASN A 409 -11.00 -16.59 -16.07
C ASN A 409 -11.26 -17.05 -17.51
N PRO A 410 -10.43 -16.67 -18.50
CA PRO A 410 -10.62 -17.11 -19.89
C PRO A 410 -10.48 -18.63 -19.99
N VAL A 411 -11.41 -19.28 -20.66
CA VAL A 411 -11.40 -20.73 -20.91
C VAL A 411 -11.65 -21.00 -22.39
N PRO A 412 -10.61 -21.34 -23.17
CA PRO A 412 -10.73 -21.69 -24.58
C PRO A 412 -11.59 -22.94 -24.77
N ALA A 413 -12.41 -22.93 -25.81
CA ALA A 413 -13.11 -24.12 -26.26
C ALA A 413 -12.14 -25.16 -26.84
N PRO A 414 -12.33 -26.48 -26.58
CA PRO A 414 -11.39 -27.51 -27.04
C PRO A 414 -11.36 -27.67 -28.56
N ALA A 415 -12.51 -27.48 -29.23
CA ALA A 415 -12.67 -27.83 -30.64
C ALA A 415 -12.60 -26.62 -31.59
N ASP A 416 -12.73 -25.41 -31.10
CA ASP A 416 -12.80 -24.22 -31.95
C ASP A 416 -12.17 -22.99 -31.26
N ARG A 417 -12.33 -21.81 -31.89
CA ARG A 417 -11.69 -20.57 -31.40
C ARG A 417 -12.47 -19.79 -30.33
N ARG A 418 -13.60 -20.31 -29.85
CA ARG A 418 -14.38 -19.63 -28.82
C ARG A 418 -13.64 -19.60 -27.48
N ILE A 419 -13.77 -18.48 -26.76
CA ILE A 419 -13.21 -18.30 -25.43
C ILE A 419 -14.35 -17.91 -24.47
N ALA A 420 -14.65 -18.75 -23.50
CA ALA A 420 -15.56 -18.37 -22.42
C ALA A 420 -14.82 -17.51 -21.38
N VAL A 421 -15.48 -16.46 -20.90
CA VAL A 421 -14.96 -15.58 -19.85
C VAL A 421 -16.07 -15.27 -18.84
N THR A 422 -15.72 -15.05 -17.58
CA THR A 422 -16.61 -14.45 -16.61
C THR A 422 -16.58 -12.94 -16.75
N SER A 423 -17.73 -12.27 -16.71
CA SER A 423 -17.82 -10.80 -16.74
C SER A 423 -18.64 -10.26 -15.57
N TYR A 424 -18.18 -9.15 -15.00
CA TYR A 424 -18.91 -8.40 -13.97
C TYR A 424 -19.22 -6.99 -14.46
N PRO A 425 -20.45 -6.75 -14.98
CA PRO A 425 -20.89 -5.43 -15.42
C PRO A 425 -20.81 -4.37 -14.31
N THR A 426 -20.68 -3.12 -14.70
CA THR A 426 -20.59 -1.99 -13.75
C THR A 426 -21.88 -1.84 -12.93
N GLU A 427 -22.99 -2.21 -13.55
CA GLU A 427 -24.35 -2.17 -12.99
C GLU A 427 -24.61 -3.24 -11.92
N GLY A 428 -23.68 -4.19 -11.79
CA GLY A 428 -23.77 -5.35 -10.90
C GLY A 428 -24.16 -6.65 -11.62
N GLY A 429 -24.29 -7.73 -10.85
CA GLY A 429 -24.53 -9.07 -11.37
C GLY A 429 -23.30 -9.72 -11.99
N SER A 430 -23.47 -10.89 -12.61
CA SER A 430 -22.41 -11.63 -13.28
C SER A 430 -22.90 -12.28 -14.58
N GLN A 431 -21.99 -12.50 -15.51
CA GLN A 431 -22.28 -13.04 -16.83
C GLN A 431 -21.20 -14.07 -17.22
N ALA A 432 -21.61 -15.15 -17.90
CA ALA A 432 -20.69 -15.93 -18.72
C ALA A 432 -20.77 -15.40 -20.16
N VAL A 433 -19.63 -15.00 -20.72
CA VAL A 433 -19.55 -14.38 -22.05
C VAL A 433 -18.66 -15.25 -22.93
N ILE A 434 -19.14 -15.52 -24.13
CA ILE A 434 -18.35 -16.22 -25.15
C ILE A 434 -17.81 -15.20 -26.13
N LEU A 435 -16.49 -15.19 -26.28
CA LEU A 435 -15.74 -14.32 -27.18
C LEU A 435 -15.18 -15.10 -28.38
N ASP A 436 -15.02 -14.45 -29.52
CA ASP A 436 -14.18 -14.95 -30.60
C ASP A 436 -12.69 -14.78 -30.19
N GLY A 437 -11.93 -15.86 -30.19
CA GLY A 437 -10.52 -15.86 -29.80
C GLY A 437 -9.56 -15.18 -30.77
N LYS A 438 -10.04 -14.76 -31.95
CA LYS A 438 -9.24 -14.03 -32.94
C LYS A 438 -9.21 -12.52 -32.68
N ASP A 439 -10.37 -11.93 -32.39
CA ASP A 439 -10.55 -10.48 -32.31
C ASP A 439 -11.26 -10.00 -31.05
N GLY A 440 -11.71 -10.92 -30.19
CA GLY A 440 -12.40 -10.58 -28.93
C GLY A 440 -13.85 -10.17 -29.10
N ALA A 441 -14.45 -10.36 -30.27
CA ALA A 441 -15.87 -10.05 -30.49
C ALA A 441 -16.77 -10.91 -29.57
N VAL A 442 -17.79 -10.28 -29.00
CA VAL A 442 -18.79 -10.99 -28.17
C VAL A 442 -19.72 -11.80 -29.05
N LEU A 443 -19.72 -13.12 -28.90
CA LEU A 443 -20.57 -14.06 -29.63
C LEU A 443 -21.86 -14.38 -28.89
N GLN A 444 -21.79 -14.53 -27.56
CA GLN A 444 -22.94 -14.91 -26.73
C GLN A 444 -22.77 -14.44 -25.28
N ILE A 445 -23.88 -14.13 -24.62
CA ILE A 445 -23.93 -13.75 -23.20
C ILE A 445 -24.97 -14.61 -22.49
N PHE A 446 -24.59 -15.18 -21.36
CA PHE A 446 -25.47 -15.82 -20.39
C PHE A 446 -25.53 -14.96 -19.13
N GLN A 447 -26.67 -14.31 -18.88
CA GLN A 447 -26.89 -13.48 -17.70
C GLN A 447 -27.26 -14.38 -16.52
N ALA A 448 -26.47 -14.37 -15.45
CA ALA A 448 -26.81 -15.06 -14.23
C ALA A 448 -27.96 -14.34 -13.46
N PRO A 449 -28.76 -15.08 -12.67
CA PRO A 449 -29.66 -14.46 -11.70
C PRO A 449 -28.89 -13.59 -10.70
N ASP A 450 -29.54 -12.56 -10.15
CA ASP A 450 -28.93 -11.63 -9.19
C ASP A 450 -28.39 -12.31 -7.91
N SER A 451 -28.95 -13.49 -7.57
CA SER A 451 -28.52 -14.30 -6.43
C SER A 451 -27.30 -15.20 -6.71
N LEU A 452 -26.78 -15.21 -7.96
CA LEU A 452 -25.72 -16.11 -8.39
C LEU A 452 -24.54 -15.34 -8.98
N GLN A 453 -23.37 -15.40 -8.35
CA GLN A 453 -22.11 -14.91 -8.90
C GLN A 453 -21.41 -16.03 -9.65
N ILE A 454 -21.17 -15.88 -10.96
CA ILE A 454 -20.33 -16.78 -11.74
C ILE A 454 -18.87 -16.55 -11.38
N LEU A 455 -18.14 -17.63 -11.03
CA LEU A 455 -16.71 -17.57 -10.69
C LEU A 455 -15.85 -18.00 -11.88
N GLU A 456 -15.99 -19.26 -12.30
CA GLU A 456 -15.21 -19.86 -13.39
C GLU A 456 -16.12 -20.69 -14.30
N SER A 457 -15.60 -21.09 -15.46
CA SER A 457 -16.31 -21.95 -16.39
C SER A 457 -15.44 -23.08 -16.95
N ALA A 458 -16.09 -24.12 -17.49
CA ALA A 458 -15.47 -25.21 -18.23
C ALA A 458 -16.41 -25.68 -19.36
N TRP A 459 -15.83 -26.14 -20.47
CA TRP A 459 -16.57 -26.68 -21.58
C TRP A 459 -16.80 -28.18 -21.44
N ILE A 460 -18.04 -28.64 -21.62
CA ILE A 460 -18.38 -30.03 -21.81
C ILE A 460 -18.94 -30.18 -23.22
N GLY A 461 -18.15 -30.71 -24.13
CA GLY A 461 -18.49 -30.66 -25.55
C GLY A 461 -18.74 -29.22 -26.01
N ASN A 462 -19.98 -28.93 -26.42
CA ASN A 462 -20.40 -27.57 -26.82
C ASN A 462 -21.16 -26.81 -25.72
N GLU A 463 -21.38 -27.43 -24.57
CA GLU A 463 -22.07 -26.81 -23.44
C GLU A 463 -21.08 -26.19 -22.47
N LEU A 464 -21.49 -25.14 -21.78
CA LEU A 464 -20.68 -24.43 -20.78
C LEU A 464 -21.24 -24.75 -19.39
N VAL A 465 -20.35 -25.22 -18.50
CA VAL A 465 -20.62 -25.38 -17.07
C VAL A 465 -19.90 -24.28 -16.32
N VAL A 466 -20.56 -23.70 -15.30
CA VAL A 466 -19.98 -22.64 -14.46
C VAL A 466 -19.98 -23.05 -12.99
N SER A 467 -18.97 -22.62 -12.24
CA SER A 467 -19.08 -22.54 -10.79
C SER A 467 -19.77 -21.23 -10.43
N GLY A 468 -20.77 -21.32 -9.58
CA GLY A 468 -21.57 -20.18 -9.15
C GLY A 468 -21.63 -20.10 -7.62
N LEU A 469 -21.46 -18.89 -7.10
CA LEU A 469 -21.49 -18.57 -5.67
C LEU A 469 -22.80 -17.87 -5.33
N SER A 470 -23.46 -18.36 -4.27
CA SER A 470 -24.69 -17.81 -3.69
C SER A 470 -24.54 -17.65 -2.17
N GLU A 471 -25.58 -17.18 -1.47
CA GLU A 471 -25.58 -17.15 0.01
C GLU A 471 -25.47 -18.55 0.63
N ALA A 472 -25.89 -19.60 -0.09
CA ALA A 472 -25.76 -21.00 0.35
C ALA A 472 -24.35 -21.58 0.15
N GLY A 473 -23.48 -20.86 -0.58
CA GLY A 473 -22.12 -21.27 -0.93
C GLY A 473 -21.93 -21.50 -2.42
N THR A 474 -20.96 -22.33 -2.81
CA THR A 474 -20.57 -22.56 -4.21
C THR A 474 -21.16 -23.87 -4.74
N GLY A 475 -21.74 -23.82 -5.95
CA GLY A 475 -22.29 -24.97 -6.68
C GLY A 475 -21.83 -25.00 -8.15
N LEU A 476 -22.27 -26.02 -8.91
CA LEU A 476 -22.03 -26.13 -10.36
C LEU A 476 -23.36 -26.07 -11.12
N TYR A 477 -23.32 -25.35 -12.25
CA TYR A 477 -24.52 -25.04 -13.04
C TYR A 477 -24.21 -25.11 -14.53
N TYR A 478 -25.17 -25.58 -15.36
CA TYR A 478 -25.09 -25.33 -16.80
C TYR A 478 -25.37 -23.87 -17.11
N ALA A 479 -24.51 -23.23 -17.91
CA ALA A 479 -24.73 -21.88 -18.39
C ALA A 479 -25.78 -21.88 -19.51
N ASN A 480 -27.05 -22.00 -19.13
CA ASN A 480 -28.21 -21.92 -19.98
C ASN A 480 -29.16 -20.80 -19.48
N ARG A 481 -30.32 -20.63 -20.11
CA ARG A 481 -31.30 -19.59 -19.72
C ARG A 481 -31.72 -19.62 -18.25
N ARG A 482 -31.63 -20.78 -17.58
CA ARG A 482 -32.14 -20.97 -16.18
C ARG A 482 -31.01 -21.28 -15.19
N PHE A 483 -29.78 -21.44 -15.64
CA PHE A 483 -28.65 -21.89 -14.81
C PHE A 483 -29.02 -23.17 -14.04
N SER A 484 -29.34 -24.25 -14.78
CA SER A 484 -29.76 -25.51 -14.18
C SER A 484 -28.63 -26.14 -13.34
N THR A 485 -28.97 -26.53 -12.11
CA THR A 485 -28.01 -27.03 -11.11
C THR A 485 -27.52 -28.43 -11.48
N LEU A 486 -26.20 -28.60 -11.48
CA LEU A 486 -25.48 -29.89 -11.57
C LEU A 486 -25.04 -30.37 -10.19
N LEU A 487 -24.49 -29.48 -9.38
CA LEU A 487 -24.10 -29.74 -7.99
C LEU A 487 -24.66 -28.61 -7.13
N ALA A 488 -25.45 -28.99 -6.11
CA ALA A 488 -26.07 -28.04 -5.19
C ALA A 488 -25.00 -27.22 -4.43
N PRO A 489 -25.27 -25.94 -4.13
CA PRO A 489 -24.32 -25.10 -3.42
C PRO A 489 -24.09 -25.56 -1.99
N LEU A 490 -22.83 -25.53 -1.56
CA LEU A 490 -22.38 -25.79 -0.18
C LEU A 490 -21.43 -24.67 0.26
N PRO A 491 -21.25 -24.43 1.58
CA PRO A 491 -20.33 -23.41 2.09
C PRO A 491 -18.87 -23.85 1.98
N VAL A 492 -18.45 -24.19 0.77
CA VAL A 492 -17.10 -24.63 0.38
C VAL A 492 -16.63 -23.82 -0.81
N LYS A 493 -15.32 -23.85 -1.09
CA LYS A 493 -14.76 -23.28 -2.31
C LYS A 493 -14.78 -24.31 -3.45
N ILE A 494 -15.18 -23.91 -4.64
CA ILE A 494 -15.00 -24.63 -5.91
C ILE A 494 -14.23 -23.72 -6.86
N SER A 495 -13.09 -24.18 -7.35
CA SER A 495 -12.19 -23.41 -8.24
C SER A 495 -11.46 -24.32 -9.23
N ARG A 496 -10.72 -23.73 -10.16
CA ARG A 496 -9.91 -24.45 -11.14
C ARG A 496 -10.73 -25.42 -12.03
N LEU A 497 -11.89 -24.97 -12.48
CA LEU A 497 -12.72 -25.76 -13.36
C LEU A 497 -11.99 -26.14 -14.63
N SER A 498 -12.11 -27.40 -14.98
CA SER A 498 -11.68 -27.98 -16.27
C SER A 498 -12.58 -29.19 -16.58
N SER A 499 -12.36 -29.87 -17.71
CA SER A 499 -13.15 -31.01 -18.12
C SER A 499 -12.29 -32.11 -18.72
N ARG A 500 -12.76 -33.34 -18.61
CA ARG A 500 -12.16 -34.52 -19.26
C ARG A 500 -13.25 -35.51 -19.65
N GLY A 501 -13.53 -35.61 -20.94
CA GLY A 501 -14.68 -36.40 -21.42
C GLY A 501 -16.01 -35.88 -20.89
N SER A 502 -16.77 -36.71 -20.17
CA SER A 502 -18.02 -36.33 -19.50
C SER A 502 -17.83 -35.78 -18.08
N GLU A 503 -16.60 -35.74 -17.59
CA GLU A 503 -16.32 -35.30 -16.22
C GLU A 503 -15.96 -33.81 -16.16
N ILE A 504 -16.59 -33.08 -15.23
CA ILE A 504 -16.12 -31.76 -14.77
C ILE A 504 -15.13 -32.01 -13.65
N LEU A 505 -13.94 -31.45 -13.80
CA LEU A 505 -12.86 -31.49 -12.80
C LEU A 505 -12.77 -30.14 -12.10
N PHE A 506 -12.59 -30.16 -10.77
CA PHE A 506 -12.45 -28.95 -9.97
C PHE A 506 -11.68 -29.18 -8.68
N THR A 507 -11.09 -28.13 -8.16
CA THR A 507 -10.50 -28.12 -6.81
C THR A 507 -11.55 -27.67 -5.80
N SER A 508 -11.65 -28.36 -4.65
CA SER A 508 -12.50 -27.93 -3.55
C SER A 508 -11.86 -28.24 -2.19
N ASP A 509 -12.15 -27.40 -1.21
CA ASP A 509 -11.73 -27.56 0.19
C ASP A 509 -12.77 -28.24 1.08
N ARG A 510 -13.75 -28.88 0.48
CA ARG A 510 -14.85 -29.58 1.18
C ARG A 510 -14.37 -30.66 2.16
N ASN A 511 -13.13 -31.08 2.08
CA ASN A 511 -12.46 -32.02 2.99
C ASN A 511 -11.34 -31.38 3.83
N SER A 512 -11.51 -30.12 4.21
CA SER A 512 -10.60 -29.26 5.01
C SER A 512 -9.30 -28.79 4.33
N VAL A 513 -8.95 -29.36 3.18
CA VAL A 513 -7.83 -28.93 2.31
C VAL A 513 -8.25 -28.98 0.85
N ASN A 514 -7.53 -28.28 0.01
CA ASN A 514 -7.76 -28.32 -1.43
C ASN A 514 -7.42 -29.68 -2.01
N GLU A 515 -8.40 -30.30 -2.66
CA GLU A 515 -8.29 -31.61 -3.32
C GLU A 515 -8.96 -31.57 -4.69
N LEU A 516 -8.56 -32.49 -5.59
CA LEU A 516 -9.17 -32.63 -6.90
C LEU A 516 -10.43 -33.52 -6.80
N TYR A 517 -11.51 -33.05 -7.40
CA TYR A 517 -12.77 -33.76 -7.54
C TYR A 517 -13.15 -33.90 -9.01
N SER A 518 -13.88 -34.96 -9.34
CA SER A 518 -14.62 -35.08 -10.62
C SER A 518 -16.10 -35.25 -10.37
N LEU A 519 -16.90 -34.60 -11.19
CA LEU A 519 -18.36 -34.81 -11.31
C LEU A 519 -18.67 -35.29 -12.70
N ASP A 520 -19.15 -36.53 -12.81
CA ASP A 520 -19.64 -37.07 -14.07
C ASP A 520 -21.01 -36.45 -14.40
N THR A 521 -21.10 -35.80 -15.57
CA THR A 521 -22.32 -35.04 -15.93
C THR A 521 -23.52 -35.91 -16.31
N GLY A 522 -23.29 -37.17 -16.66
CA GLY A 522 -24.36 -38.11 -17.01
C GLY A 522 -24.95 -38.81 -15.81
N THR A 523 -24.10 -39.29 -14.87
CA THR A 523 -24.55 -40.01 -13.66
C THR A 523 -24.65 -39.11 -12.45
N LEU A 524 -24.11 -37.94 -12.50
CA LEU A 524 -23.93 -37.01 -11.40
C LEU A 524 -23.15 -37.62 -10.22
N ALA A 525 -22.31 -38.62 -10.46
CA ALA A 525 -21.43 -39.19 -9.46
C ALA A 525 -20.29 -38.22 -9.12
N LEU A 526 -20.10 -37.95 -7.82
CA LEU A 526 -19.03 -37.13 -7.32
C LEU A 526 -17.92 -38.03 -6.76
N THR A 527 -16.67 -37.82 -7.23
CA THR A 527 -15.52 -38.63 -6.87
C THR A 527 -14.34 -37.73 -6.49
N ARG A 528 -13.65 -38.04 -5.39
CA ARG A 528 -12.38 -37.41 -5.03
C ARG A 528 -11.24 -38.17 -5.71
N LEU A 529 -10.38 -37.42 -6.43
CA LEU A 529 -9.26 -37.95 -7.23
C LEU A 529 -7.89 -37.67 -6.64
N SER A 530 -7.78 -36.91 -5.55
CA SER A 530 -6.52 -36.68 -4.87
C SER A 530 -6.64 -36.83 -3.36
N SER A 531 -5.52 -37.05 -2.70
CA SER A 531 -5.40 -37.02 -1.24
C SER A 531 -4.00 -36.53 -0.89
N ASN A 532 -3.88 -35.29 -0.40
CA ASN A 532 -2.62 -34.65 -0.08
C ASN A 532 -2.63 -34.14 1.37
N ARG A 533 -1.51 -34.35 2.11
CA ARG A 533 -1.44 -33.96 3.53
C ARG A 533 -1.75 -32.50 3.76
N TYR A 534 -1.18 -31.62 2.94
CA TYR A 534 -1.37 -30.15 3.02
C TYR A 534 -2.33 -29.60 1.96
N GLY A 535 -3.03 -30.48 1.24
CA GLY A 535 -3.79 -30.12 0.06
C GLY A 535 -2.93 -29.88 -1.16
N ALA A 536 -3.54 -29.84 -2.33
CA ALA A 536 -2.89 -29.57 -3.60
C ALA A 536 -3.80 -28.74 -4.51
N ASP A 537 -3.18 -27.97 -5.38
CA ASP A 537 -3.85 -27.11 -6.36
C ASP A 537 -3.20 -27.26 -7.74
N GLU A 538 -3.74 -26.51 -8.72
CA GLU A 538 -3.18 -26.39 -10.05
C GLU A 538 -3.10 -27.73 -10.78
N PHE A 539 -4.13 -28.55 -10.65
CA PHE A 539 -4.18 -29.87 -11.28
C PHE A 539 -4.26 -29.78 -12.80
N VAL A 540 -3.33 -30.46 -13.49
CA VAL A 540 -3.24 -30.51 -14.95
C VAL A 540 -2.95 -31.94 -15.41
N PHE A 541 -3.85 -32.49 -16.21
CA PHE A 541 -3.62 -33.76 -16.88
C PHE A 541 -2.79 -33.56 -18.15
N LYS A 542 -1.69 -34.32 -18.29
CA LYS A 542 -0.84 -34.34 -19.47
C LYS A 542 -0.33 -35.78 -19.65
N ASP A 543 -0.59 -36.37 -20.80
CA ASP A 543 -0.26 -37.76 -21.11
C ASP A 543 -0.84 -38.73 -20.07
N ARG A 544 -0.01 -39.62 -19.51
CA ARG A 544 -0.39 -40.52 -18.44
C ARG A 544 -0.27 -39.94 -17.01
N PHE A 545 0.11 -38.66 -16.87
CA PHE A 545 0.37 -38.04 -15.59
C PHE A 545 -0.67 -36.98 -15.22
N LEU A 546 -0.90 -36.89 -13.91
CA LEU A 546 -1.49 -35.71 -13.25
C LEU A 546 -0.38 -34.87 -12.64
N TYR A 547 -0.26 -33.62 -13.03
CA TYR A 547 0.62 -32.64 -12.44
C TYR A 547 -0.17 -31.78 -11.44
N TYR A 548 0.45 -31.46 -10.31
CA TYR A 548 -0.19 -30.63 -9.27
C TYR A 548 0.85 -29.84 -8.46
N SER A 549 0.42 -28.80 -7.77
CA SER A 549 1.26 -27.95 -6.92
C SER A 549 0.87 -28.14 -5.45
N THR A 550 1.84 -28.47 -4.60
CA THR A 550 1.66 -28.61 -3.15
C THR A 550 2.85 -28.03 -2.39
N TYR A 551 2.68 -27.78 -1.07
CA TYR A 551 3.78 -27.29 -0.24
C TYR A 551 4.82 -28.39 0.00
N ASN A 552 6.09 -28.02 -0.26
CA ASN A 552 7.25 -28.86 0.02
C ASN A 552 8.51 -27.99 0.14
N GLY A 553 9.36 -28.25 1.14
CA GLY A 553 10.59 -27.50 1.37
C GLY A 553 10.33 -25.99 1.45
N ASN A 554 11.02 -25.23 0.61
CA ASN A 554 10.89 -23.77 0.56
C ASN A 554 9.89 -23.32 -0.51
N GLY A 555 8.66 -23.81 -0.47
CA GLY A 555 7.64 -23.26 -1.38
C GLY A 555 6.50 -24.20 -1.74
N ARG A 556 5.88 -23.88 -2.87
CA ARG A 556 4.92 -24.76 -3.54
C ARG A 556 5.59 -25.31 -4.80
N SER A 557 5.99 -26.57 -4.73
CA SER A 557 6.65 -27.31 -5.82
C SER A 557 5.62 -28.03 -6.69
N VAL A 558 5.99 -28.29 -7.92
CA VAL A 558 5.18 -29.10 -8.85
C VAL A 558 5.57 -30.57 -8.73
N PHE A 559 4.57 -31.41 -8.58
CA PHE A 559 4.66 -32.85 -8.51
C PHE A 559 3.91 -33.48 -9.66
N ARG A 560 4.26 -34.73 -10.01
CA ARG A 560 3.46 -35.57 -10.91
C ARG A 560 3.22 -36.95 -10.28
N THR A 561 2.09 -37.53 -10.63
CA THR A 561 1.73 -38.94 -10.33
C THR A 561 1.05 -39.54 -11.52
N GLU A 562 1.11 -40.87 -11.66
CA GLU A 562 0.40 -41.56 -12.74
C GLU A 562 -1.11 -41.54 -12.51
N VAL A 563 -1.89 -41.36 -13.59
CA VAL A 563 -3.35 -41.26 -13.51
C VAL A 563 -3.99 -42.55 -12.98
N GLU A 564 -3.31 -43.70 -13.20
CA GLU A 564 -3.74 -45.01 -12.73
C GLU A 564 -3.61 -45.16 -11.19
N GLU A 565 -2.73 -44.37 -10.57
CA GLU A 565 -2.51 -44.37 -9.11
C GLU A 565 -3.47 -43.46 -8.35
N LEU A 566 -4.31 -42.72 -9.07
CA LEU A 566 -5.24 -41.80 -8.43
C LEU A 566 -6.31 -42.52 -7.61
N PRO A 567 -6.55 -42.10 -6.35
CA PRO A 567 -7.66 -42.62 -5.59
C PRO A 567 -8.99 -42.23 -6.27
N ARG A 568 -9.93 -43.15 -6.37
CA ARG A 568 -11.27 -42.89 -6.87
C ARG A 568 -12.26 -43.08 -5.74
N ILE A 569 -12.38 -42.10 -4.86
CA ILE A 569 -13.15 -42.20 -3.63
C ILE A 569 -14.52 -41.53 -3.88
N PRO A 570 -15.64 -42.31 -3.89
CA PRO A 570 -16.97 -41.73 -3.98
C PRO A 570 -17.25 -40.78 -2.79
N VAL A 571 -17.90 -39.66 -3.06
CA VAL A 571 -18.19 -38.63 -2.05
C VAL A 571 -19.70 -38.31 -2.05
N ASP A 572 -20.28 -38.21 -0.86
CA ASP A 572 -21.63 -37.68 -0.72
C ASP A 572 -21.68 -36.19 -1.12
N LYS A 573 -22.65 -35.81 -1.96
CA LYS A 573 -22.76 -34.45 -2.48
C LYS A 573 -23.11 -33.43 -1.41
N GLY A 574 -23.75 -33.82 -0.33
CA GLY A 574 -24.17 -32.97 0.79
C GLY A 574 -23.10 -32.85 1.89
N GLU A 575 -22.06 -33.70 1.85
CA GLU A 575 -21.04 -33.72 2.90
C GLU A 575 -19.95 -32.67 2.68
N TYR A 576 -19.59 -31.94 3.76
CA TYR A 576 -18.46 -31.05 3.82
C TYR A 576 -17.88 -30.98 5.23
N TYR A 577 -16.63 -30.54 5.35
CA TYR A 577 -15.93 -30.49 6.63
C TYR A 577 -16.44 -29.35 7.53
N HIS A 578 -16.64 -29.65 8.82
CA HIS A 578 -17.01 -28.71 9.86
C HIS A 578 -15.76 -28.31 10.68
N TYR A 579 -15.42 -27.03 10.63
CA TYR A 579 -14.25 -26.48 11.32
C TYR A 579 -14.55 -26.25 12.79
N ALA A 580 -14.08 -27.11 13.69
CA ALA A 580 -14.42 -27.08 15.12
C ALA A 580 -14.14 -25.73 15.82
N ILE A 581 -13.00 -25.13 15.50
CA ILE A 581 -12.61 -23.81 16.04
C ILE A 581 -13.57 -22.71 15.55
N ALA A 582 -13.86 -22.67 14.25
CA ALA A 582 -14.79 -21.72 13.67
C ALA A 582 -16.23 -21.89 14.19
N ASP A 583 -16.68 -23.15 14.40
CA ASP A 583 -17.99 -23.45 14.96
C ASP A 583 -18.08 -23.03 16.44
N LYS A 584 -16.97 -23.12 17.21
CA LYS A 584 -16.91 -22.58 18.59
C LYS A 584 -17.03 -21.07 18.57
N LEU A 585 -16.41 -20.36 17.65
CA LEU A 585 -16.57 -18.90 17.47
C LEU A 585 -18.03 -18.53 17.16
N SER A 586 -18.71 -19.29 16.28
CA SER A 586 -20.12 -19.05 15.95
C SER A 586 -21.03 -19.24 17.16
N ARG A 587 -20.79 -20.25 18.01
CA ARG A 587 -21.53 -20.43 19.26
C ARG A 587 -21.32 -19.27 20.23
N GLN A 588 -20.07 -18.80 20.39
CA GLN A 588 -19.77 -17.65 21.24
C GLN A 588 -20.49 -16.37 20.79
N GLU A 589 -20.53 -16.08 19.49
CA GLU A 589 -21.29 -14.92 18.99
C GLU A 589 -22.79 -15.09 19.21
N ALA A 590 -23.35 -16.30 19.02
CA ALA A 590 -24.77 -16.56 19.30
C ALA A 590 -25.12 -16.38 20.79
N GLU A 591 -24.25 -16.82 21.69
CA GLU A 591 -24.39 -16.63 23.14
C GLU A 591 -24.33 -15.15 23.55
N LEU A 592 -23.58 -14.31 22.81
CA LEU A 592 -23.55 -12.87 22.98
C LEU A 592 -24.71 -12.14 22.30
N GLY A 593 -25.65 -12.88 21.70
CA GLY A 593 -26.81 -12.30 21.01
C GLY A 593 -26.45 -11.66 19.65
N SER A 594 -25.27 -11.96 19.12
CA SER A 594 -24.80 -11.45 17.81
C SER A 594 -25.43 -12.27 16.68
N ALA A 595 -26.62 -11.88 16.24
CA ALA A 595 -27.27 -12.51 15.09
C ALA A 595 -27.57 -11.48 13.99
N PRO A 596 -27.37 -11.82 12.71
CA PRO A 596 -27.76 -10.95 11.60
C PRO A 596 -29.28 -10.63 11.68
N SER A 597 -29.63 -9.38 11.42
CA SER A 597 -31.04 -8.96 11.44
C SER A 597 -31.81 -9.58 10.28
N ASN A 598 -33.00 -10.11 10.55
CA ASN A 598 -33.94 -10.60 9.53
C ASN A 598 -34.97 -9.52 9.11
N SER A 599 -34.88 -8.30 9.69
CA SER A 599 -35.81 -7.21 9.32
C SER A 599 -35.41 -6.58 8.00
N ASN A 600 -36.38 -6.21 7.17
CA ASN A 600 -36.14 -5.36 6.01
C ASN A 600 -35.97 -3.90 6.49
N PRO A 601 -34.79 -3.30 6.40
CA PRO A 601 -34.60 -1.92 6.83
C PRO A 601 -35.36 -0.96 5.90
N GLU A 602 -35.82 0.14 6.47
CA GLU A 602 -36.41 1.22 5.70
C GLU A 602 -35.27 1.96 4.95
N LEU A 603 -35.46 2.13 3.64
CA LEU A 603 -34.53 2.84 2.76
C LEU A 603 -35.15 4.15 2.30
N SER A 604 -34.38 5.24 2.35
CA SER A 604 -34.85 6.49 1.74
C SER A 604 -34.88 6.37 0.20
N GLU A 605 -35.70 7.18 -0.44
CA GLU A 605 -35.61 7.31 -1.89
C GLU A 605 -34.28 7.89 -2.36
N PRO A 606 -33.76 7.44 -3.52
CA PRO A 606 -32.57 7.99 -4.13
C PRO A 606 -32.66 9.48 -4.37
N SER A 607 -31.64 10.22 -4.00
CA SER A 607 -31.54 11.65 -4.19
C SER A 607 -30.18 12.06 -4.79
N LYS A 608 -30.11 13.26 -5.38
CA LYS A 608 -28.87 13.77 -5.98
C LYS A 608 -27.83 14.07 -4.88
N TYR A 609 -26.61 13.55 -5.04
CA TYR A 609 -25.46 14.00 -4.25
C TYR A 609 -24.73 15.14 -4.99
N SER A 610 -24.71 16.32 -4.41
CA SER A 610 -24.05 17.51 -5.00
C SER A 610 -22.60 17.60 -4.56
N LYS A 611 -21.65 17.42 -5.50
CA LYS A 611 -20.22 17.58 -5.22
C LYS A 611 -19.88 18.96 -4.64
N ALA A 612 -20.53 20.03 -5.16
CA ALA A 612 -20.26 21.39 -4.72
C ALA A 612 -20.77 21.66 -3.29
N ALA A 613 -21.94 21.13 -2.93
CA ALA A 613 -22.47 21.28 -1.58
C ALA A 613 -21.67 20.49 -0.52
N HIS A 614 -20.96 19.45 -0.94
CA HIS A 614 -20.14 18.59 -0.07
C HIS A 614 -18.64 18.77 -0.34
N LEU A 615 -18.21 19.91 -0.91
CA LEU A 615 -16.80 20.15 -1.26
C LEU A 615 -15.92 20.24 -0.02
N VAL A 616 -16.41 20.85 1.06
CA VAL A 616 -15.70 21.07 2.31
C VAL A 616 -16.42 20.32 3.43
N ASN A 617 -15.76 19.35 4.00
CA ASN A 617 -16.20 18.64 5.20
C ASN A 617 -15.08 18.74 6.24
N ILE A 618 -15.27 19.64 7.22
CA ILE A 618 -14.30 19.81 8.32
C ILE A 618 -14.46 18.63 9.26
N HIS A 619 -13.41 17.85 9.41
CA HIS A 619 -13.43 16.61 10.17
C HIS A 619 -12.46 16.58 11.36
N GLY A 620 -11.46 17.44 11.36
CA GLY A 620 -10.47 17.48 12.41
C GLY A 620 -9.92 18.89 12.63
N TRP A 621 -9.38 19.14 13.81
CA TRP A 621 -8.74 20.41 14.15
C TRP A 621 -7.65 20.18 15.19
N ALA A 622 -6.76 21.15 15.33
CA ALA A 622 -5.70 21.15 16.35
C ALA A 622 -5.54 22.53 16.96
N PRO A 623 -5.25 22.67 18.30
CA PRO A 623 -5.02 23.94 18.95
C PRO A 623 -3.59 24.48 18.72
N LEU A 624 -2.98 24.13 17.60
CA LEU A 624 -1.65 24.56 17.18
C LEU A 624 -1.55 24.45 15.64
N TYR A 625 -0.64 25.23 15.06
CA TYR A 625 -0.27 25.10 13.66
C TYR A 625 1.00 24.24 13.51
N ILE A 626 0.98 23.31 12.56
CA ILE A 626 2.15 22.50 12.19
C ILE A 626 2.49 22.79 10.75
N ASP A 627 3.72 23.25 10.50
CA ASP A 627 4.22 23.40 9.14
C ASP A 627 4.76 22.08 8.60
N TYR A 628 3.89 21.38 7.86
CA TYR A 628 4.23 20.08 7.27
C TYR A 628 5.34 20.14 6.21
N ASN A 629 5.51 21.29 5.56
CA ASN A 629 6.54 21.44 4.52
C ASN A 629 7.95 21.50 5.14
N SER A 630 8.04 21.99 6.36
CA SER A 630 9.31 22.09 7.10
C SER A 630 9.72 20.77 7.78
N ILE A 631 8.82 19.79 7.91
CA ILE A 631 9.13 18.49 8.52
C ILE A 631 10.16 17.70 7.72
N SER A 632 10.23 17.87 6.40
CA SER A 632 11.21 17.18 5.54
C SER A 632 12.65 17.70 5.69
N ALA A 633 12.82 18.87 6.32
CA ALA A 633 14.11 19.51 6.55
C ALA A 633 14.65 19.25 7.99
N ILE A 634 14.46 18.03 8.50
CA ILE A 634 14.75 17.65 9.89
C ILE A 634 16.24 17.89 10.27
N SER A 635 16.47 18.87 11.12
CA SER A 635 17.68 19.06 11.90
C SER A 635 17.40 18.93 13.41
N SER A 636 18.41 18.91 14.26
CA SER A 636 18.30 18.71 15.71
C SER A 636 17.38 19.67 16.48
N ASP A 637 16.95 20.78 15.88
CA ASP A 637 16.11 21.82 16.50
C ASP A 637 14.66 21.84 16.03
N ILE A 638 14.13 20.69 15.58
CA ILE A 638 12.86 20.52 14.90
C ILE A 638 11.67 21.17 15.60
N PHE A 639 11.58 21.05 16.92
CA PHE A 639 10.38 21.44 17.67
C PHE A 639 10.14 22.95 17.71
N SER A 640 11.18 23.75 17.59
CA SER A 640 11.06 25.21 17.65
C SER A 640 10.57 25.84 16.34
N TYR A 641 10.66 25.11 15.22
CA TYR A 641 10.40 25.65 13.88
C TYR A 641 9.23 25.02 13.15
N VAL A 642 8.62 23.98 13.69
CA VAL A 642 7.57 23.20 13.02
C VAL A 642 6.20 23.39 13.66
N ALA A 643 6.15 23.60 14.97
CA ALA A 643 4.89 23.76 15.70
C ALA A 643 4.77 25.16 16.33
N PHE A 644 3.69 25.87 16.02
CA PHE A 644 3.40 27.21 16.51
C PHE A 644 2.10 27.25 17.30
N PRO A 645 1.98 28.04 18.35
CA PRO A 645 0.70 28.34 18.96
C PRO A 645 -0.29 28.85 17.90
N GLY A 646 -1.52 28.34 17.91
CA GLY A 646 -2.48 28.72 16.87
C GLY A 646 -3.70 27.82 16.84
N ALA A 647 -4.28 27.70 15.68
CA ALA A 647 -5.37 26.78 15.41
C ALA A 647 -5.29 26.28 13.96
N MET A 648 -5.67 25.05 13.74
CA MET A 648 -5.68 24.44 12.42
C MET A 648 -6.94 23.59 12.26
N ALA A 649 -7.62 23.74 11.13
CA ALA A 649 -8.80 22.96 10.76
C ALA A 649 -8.53 22.20 9.46
N PHE A 650 -8.83 20.90 9.46
CA PHE A 650 -8.65 20.01 8.31
C PHE A 650 -9.99 19.69 7.69
N PHE A 651 -10.01 19.67 6.37
CA PHE A 651 -11.19 19.26 5.63
C PHE A 651 -10.85 18.26 4.52
N GLN A 652 -11.74 17.33 4.30
CA GLN A 652 -11.74 16.44 3.15
C GLN A 652 -13.18 16.04 2.84
N ASN A 653 -13.56 16.09 1.57
CA ASN A 653 -14.91 15.66 1.17
C ASN A 653 -15.04 14.13 1.20
N ASP A 654 -16.29 13.61 1.21
CA ASP A 654 -16.56 12.18 1.28
C ASP A 654 -15.94 11.40 0.11
N LEU A 655 -15.89 12.01 -1.09
CA LEU A 655 -15.32 11.38 -2.29
C LEU A 655 -13.78 11.42 -2.34
N GLY A 656 -13.10 12.01 -1.36
CA GLY A 656 -11.64 12.13 -1.36
C GLY A 656 -11.07 13.09 -2.41
N THR A 657 -11.92 13.75 -3.22
CA THR A 657 -11.48 14.59 -4.34
C THR A 657 -11.05 16.02 -3.94
N ALA A 658 -11.46 16.49 -2.78
CA ALA A 658 -11.05 17.77 -2.23
C ALA A 658 -10.52 17.58 -0.82
N SER A 659 -9.32 18.06 -0.54
CA SER A 659 -8.70 18.00 0.79
C SER A 659 -7.83 19.22 1.04
N GLY A 660 -7.63 19.57 2.30
CA GLY A 660 -6.79 20.68 2.66
C GLY A 660 -6.94 21.10 4.12
N TYR A 661 -6.33 22.22 4.45
CA TYR A 661 -6.46 22.83 5.77
C TYR A 661 -6.51 24.35 5.69
N ALA A 662 -7.13 24.94 6.69
CA ALA A 662 -7.03 26.37 7.01
C ALA A 662 -6.45 26.50 8.42
N ALA A 663 -5.49 27.40 8.61
CA ALA A 663 -4.84 27.55 9.89
C ALA A 663 -4.47 29.00 10.20
N TYR A 664 -4.36 29.25 11.49
CA TYR A 664 -3.81 30.45 12.08
C TYR A 664 -2.60 30.08 12.94
N SER A 665 -1.54 30.86 12.88
CA SER A 665 -0.40 30.70 13.79
C SER A 665 0.03 32.03 14.40
N TYR A 666 0.59 31.91 15.60
CA TYR A 666 1.17 33.00 16.35
C TYR A 666 2.63 32.73 16.63
N SER A 667 3.47 33.72 16.42
CA SER A 667 4.88 33.64 16.79
C SER A 667 5.36 34.97 17.36
N LYS A 668 6.36 34.91 18.24
CA LYS A 668 7.09 36.11 18.68
C LYS A 668 8.42 36.12 17.92
N GLY A 669 8.62 37.14 17.10
CA GLY A 669 9.84 37.29 16.33
C GLY A 669 11.05 37.59 17.20
N THR A 670 12.25 37.42 16.66
CA THR A 670 13.51 37.81 17.30
C THR A 670 13.62 39.32 17.50
N ASP A 671 12.80 40.07 16.76
CA ASP A 671 12.61 41.53 16.93
C ASP A 671 11.71 41.91 18.12
N GLY A 672 11.23 40.91 18.87
CA GLY A 672 10.31 41.07 19.99
C GLY A 672 8.86 41.38 19.62
N LYS A 673 8.52 41.50 18.31
CA LYS A 673 7.18 41.79 17.83
C LYS A 673 6.33 40.51 17.76
N HIS A 674 5.02 40.69 17.85
CA HIS A 674 4.04 39.64 17.72
C HIS A 674 3.61 39.48 16.26
N HIS A 675 3.69 38.29 15.74
CA HIS A 675 3.30 37.96 14.37
C HIS A 675 2.08 37.07 14.35
N HIS A 676 1.09 37.45 13.58
CA HIS A 676 -0.13 36.69 13.33
C HIS A 676 -0.15 36.25 11.88
N SER A 677 -0.23 34.94 11.62
CA SER A 677 -0.13 34.37 10.29
C SER A 677 -1.34 33.53 9.95
N GLY A 678 -1.73 33.56 8.68
CA GLY A 678 -2.79 32.72 8.13
C GLY A 678 -2.26 31.76 7.08
N HIS A 679 -2.82 30.53 7.05
CA HIS A 679 -2.37 29.49 6.14
C HIS A 679 -3.57 28.80 5.52
N LEU A 680 -3.52 28.55 4.21
CA LEU A 680 -4.50 27.78 3.47
C LEU A 680 -3.79 26.80 2.55
N ASN A 681 -4.23 25.56 2.55
CA ASN A 681 -3.81 24.52 1.59
C ASN A 681 -5.05 23.86 1.01
N LEU A 682 -5.07 23.66 -0.30
CA LEU A 682 -6.13 22.99 -1.02
C LEU A 682 -5.54 22.06 -2.08
N LYS A 683 -6.03 20.83 -2.13
CA LYS A 683 -5.80 19.89 -3.22
C LYS A 683 -7.14 19.45 -3.79
N TYR A 684 -7.25 19.48 -5.12
CA TYR A 684 -8.44 19.01 -5.83
C TYR A 684 -8.05 18.05 -6.96
N THR A 685 -8.57 16.82 -6.89
CA THR A 685 -8.27 15.73 -7.84
C THR A 685 -9.45 15.38 -8.75
N GLY A 686 -10.59 16.03 -8.55
CA GLY A 686 -11.83 15.76 -9.30
C GLY A 686 -11.84 16.22 -10.76
N PHE A 687 -10.82 16.95 -11.22
CA PHE A 687 -10.59 17.26 -12.62
C PHE A 687 -9.57 16.30 -13.24
N TYR A 688 -9.47 16.31 -14.58
CA TYR A 688 -8.42 15.54 -15.25
C TYR A 688 -7.01 15.97 -14.78
N PRO A 689 -6.64 17.25 -14.75
CA PRO A 689 -5.47 17.68 -14.00
C PRO A 689 -5.77 17.75 -12.50
N VAL A 690 -4.76 17.45 -11.70
CA VAL A 690 -4.77 17.72 -10.26
C VAL A 690 -4.36 19.16 -10.03
N ILE A 691 -5.10 19.86 -9.17
CA ILE A 691 -4.82 21.23 -8.78
C ILE A 691 -4.45 21.25 -7.29
N GLU A 692 -3.29 21.79 -6.97
CA GLU A 692 -2.85 22.03 -5.59
C GLU A 692 -2.54 23.51 -5.41
N GLY A 693 -3.07 24.11 -4.36
CA GLY A 693 -2.84 25.53 -4.04
C GLY A 693 -2.45 25.70 -2.58
N THR A 694 -1.48 26.56 -2.33
CA THR A 694 -1.15 27.05 -0.98
C THR A 694 -1.18 28.56 -0.95
N LEU A 695 -1.62 29.11 0.17
CA LEU A 695 -1.61 30.54 0.43
C LEU A 695 -1.19 30.78 1.87
N HIS A 696 -0.21 31.63 2.05
CA HIS A 696 0.30 32.00 3.36
C HIS A 696 0.32 33.52 3.50
N PHE A 697 -0.29 34.00 4.56
CA PHE A 697 -0.28 35.39 4.93
C PHE A 697 0.61 35.59 6.15
N ASN A 698 1.57 36.46 6.04
CA ASN A 698 2.48 36.87 7.12
C ASN A 698 3.24 35.68 7.77
N SER A 699 3.54 34.63 6.98
CA SER A 699 4.10 33.37 7.48
C SER A 699 5.61 33.29 7.46
N THR A 700 6.29 34.27 6.90
CA THR A 700 7.75 34.28 6.91
C THR A 700 8.25 34.40 8.33
N ASN A 701 9.09 33.42 8.70
CA ASN A 701 9.92 33.52 9.89
C ASN A 701 10.90 34.66 9.68
N ARG A 702 10.56 35.80 10.24
CA ARG A 702 11.36 37.01 10.19
C ARG A 702 12.45 36.90 11.23
N TYR A 703 13.46 36.05 10.98
CA TYR A 703 14.60 35.96 11.86
C TYR A 703 15.60 37.06 11.50
N LEU A 704 15.89 37.94 12.45
CA LEU A 704 17.10 38.70 12.45
C LEU A 704 18.25 37.73 12.74
N TYR A 705 18.88 37.22 11.70
CA TYR A 705 20.15 36.52 11.85
C TYR A 705 21.23 37.57 12.08
N GLN A 706 21.62 37.76 13.32
CA GLN A 706 22.92 38.33 13.63
C GLN A 706 23.93 37.19 13.61
N LEU A 707 24.43 36.84 12.44
CA LEU A 707 25.59 35.99 12.32
C LEU A 707 26.82 36.80 12.72
N THR A 708 27.19 36.76 13.98
CA THR A 708 28.49 37.18 14.45
C THR A 708 29.41 35.99 14.32
N GLN A 709 30.03 35.79 13.19
CA GLN A 709 31.06 34.81 13.03
C GLN A 709 32.38 35.39 13.58
N ASN A 710 32.62 35.14 14.85
CA ASN A 710 33.96 35.27 15.42
C ASN A 710 34.72 34.01 14.99
N THR A 711 35.79 34.20 14.29
CA THR A 711 36.87 33.28 14.05
C THR A 711 37.13 32.92 12.60
N TYR A 712 38.24 33.28 12.16
CA TYR A 712 39.31 32.37 11.77
C TYR A 712 40.64 33.12 11.84
N ARG A 713 41.72 32.43 11.94
CA ARG A 713 43.10 32.78 12.11
C ARG A 713 43.66 34.12 11.48
N ARG A 714 42.82 34.90 10.83
CA ARG A 714 42.96 36.28 10.40
C ARG A 714 41.60 36.96 10.49
N SER A 715 41.34 37.56 11.61
CA SER A 715 40.09 38.17 12.09
C SER A 715 39.29 38.86 10.99
N ARG A 716 38.31 38.16 10.37
CA ARG A 716 37.24 38.81 9.60
C ARG A 716 35.97 38.67 10.40
N VAL A 717 35.37 39.76 10.85
CA VAL A 717 34.01 39.75 11.45
C VAL A 717 33.04 40.17 10.34
N VAL A 718 32.15 39.28 9.94
CA VAL A 718 31.06 39.59 9.01
C VAL A 718 29.78 39.75 9.86
N ARG A 719 29.23 40.94 9.94
CA ARG A 719 27.90 41.18 10.52
C ARG A 719 26.90 41.26 9.41
N PHE A 720 25.93 40.34 9.41
CA PHE A 720 24.72 40.48 8.63
C PHE A 720 23.60 40.95 9.56
N SER A 721 22.98 42.08 9.27
CA SER A 721 21.71 42.46 9.89
C SER A 721 20.63 42.48 8.82
N GLN A 722 19.61 41.72 8.98
CA GLN A 722 18.44 41.76 8.12
C GLN A 722 17.41 42.68 8.76
N GLN A 723 16.94 43.71 8.03
CA GLN A 723 15.86 44.56 8.48
C GLN A 723 14.54 43.95 8.01
N VAL A 724 13.63 43.73 8.94
CA VAL A 724 12.30 43.17 8.67
C VAL A 724 11.32 44.29 8.35
N SER A 725 10.55 44.13 7.26
CA SER A 725 9.46 45.05 6.93
C SER A 725 8.33 44.94 7.95
N SER A 726 7.63 46.07 8.15
CA SER A 726 6.38 46.09 8.92
C SER A 726 5.17 45.64 8.11
N GLU A 727 5.27 45.53 6.77
CA GLU A 727 4.20 45.10 5.92
C GLU A 727 4.02 43.56 5.93
N PRO A 728 2.77 43.07 5.94
CA PRO A 728 2.54 41.64 5.92
C PRO A 728 2.94 41.01 4.58
N GLN A 729 3.55 39.84 4.62
CA GLN A 729 3.86 39.08 3.43
C GLN A 729 2.66 38.25 3.00
N LEU A 730 2.36 38.25 1.71
CA LEU A 730 1.48 37.29 1.06
C LEU A 730 2.32 36.40 0.14
N SER A 731 2.29 35.08 0.36
CA SER A 731 2.97 34.13 -0.50
C SER A 731 2.03 32.95 -0.84
N GLY A 732 2.19 32.39 -2.02
CA GLY A 732 1.39 31.25 -2.43
C GLY A 732 1.91 30.57 -3.67
N ASN A 733 1.44 29.36 -3.89
CA ASN A 733 1.68 28.65 -5.13
C ASN A 733 0.43 27.96 -5.63
N LEU A 734 0.33 27.85 -6.94
CA LEU A 734 -0.67 27.08 -7.66
C LEU A 734 0.05 26.08 -8.56
N LYS A 735 -0.14 24.81 -8.30
CA LYS A 735 0.46 23.69 -9.00
C LYS A 735 -0.62 22.90 -9.73
N VAL A 736 -0.41 22.66 -11.01
CA VAL A 736 -1.29 21.86 -11.87
C VAL A 736 -0.46 20.76 -12.51
N TYR A 737 -0.90 19.52 -12.38
CA TYR A 737 -0.19 18.37 -12.96
C TYR A 737 -1.14 17.24 -13.35
N VAL A 738 -0.69 16.38 -14.26
CA VAL A 738 -1.45 15.20 -14.72
C VAL A 738 -0.62 13.94 -14.44
N PRO A 739 -1.01 13.09 -13.45
CA PRO A 739 -0.29 11.86 -13.13
C PRO A 739 -0.75 10.72 -14.06
N LEU A 740 -0.16 10.60 -15.23
CA LEU A 740 -0.45 9.50 -16.16
C LEU A 740 0.34 8.25 -15.77
N ARG A 741 -0.37 7.12 -15.63
CA ARG A 741 0.19 5.84 -15.20
C ARG A 741 -0.19 4.74 -16.17
N PHE A 742 0.78 3.86 -16.46
CA PHE A 742 0.59 2.70 -17.30
C PHE A 742 1.23 1.50 -16.60
N SER A 743 0.60 0.34 -16.69
CA SER A 743 1.16 -0.91 -16.17
C SER A 743 0.96 -2.02 -17.17
N ARG A 744 1.99 -2.80 -17.45
CA ARG A 744 1.92 -3.94 -18.36
C ARG A 744 2.98 -4.98 -18.00
N GLY A 745 2.54 -6.22 -17.76
CA GLY A 745 3.45 -7.36 -17.61
C GLY A 745 4.52 -7.17 -16.53
N GLY A 746 4.20 -6.56 -15.39
CA GLY A 746 5.14 -6.30 -14.30
C GLY A 746 5.98 -5.03 -14.45
N TRP A 747 5.79 -4.27 -15.52
CA TRP A 747 6.43 -2.97 -15.73
C TRP A 747 5.48 -1.82 -15.40
N ASN A 748 6.00 -0.82 -14.69
CA ASN A 748 5.30 0.42 -14.37
C ASN A 748 5.90 1.56 -15.18
N LEU A 749 5.04 2.26 -15.88
CA LEU A 749 5.37 3.48 -16.60
C LEU A 749 4.59 4.64 -16.02
N GLY A 750 5.22 5.80 -15.94
CA GLY A 750 4.55 7.03 -15.55
C GLY A 750 5.02 8.18 -16.39
N PHE A 751 4.12 9.14 -16.58
CA PHE A 751 4.37 10.37 -17.29
C PHE A 751 3.61 11.50 -16.59
N ILE A 752 4.35 12.48 -16.04
CA ILE A 752 3.78 13.50 -15.16
C ILE A 752 4.22 14.89 -15.62
N PRO A 753 3.47 15.53 -16.54
CA PRO A 753 3.65 16.95 -16.82
C PRO A 753 3.13 17.78 -15.64
N GLN A 754 3.88 18.80 -15.28
CA GLN A 754 3.57 19.69 -14.16
C GLN A 754 3.91 21.13 -14.51
N VAL A 755 3.05 22.07 -14.09
CA VAL A 755 3.31 23.50 -14.08
C VAL A 755 2.99 24.03 -12.68
N ARG A 756 3.84 24.91 -12.15
CA ARG A 756 3.64 25.57 -10.87
C ARG A 756 3.92 27.07 -11.02
N TYR A 757 2.96 27.86 -10.61
CA TYR A 757 3.11 29.30 -10.44
C TYR A 757 3.33 29.63 -8.96
N THR A 758 4.35 30.41 -8.65
CA THR A 758 4.63 30.86 -7.29
C THR A 758 4.63 32.40 -7.26
N TYR A 759 3.97 32.92 -6.26
CA TYR A 759 3.91 34.35 -5.97
C TYR A 759 4.35 34.62 -4.54
N SER A 760 5.10 35.70 -4.36
CA SER A 760 5.40 36.27 -3.04
C SER A 760 5.63 37.76 -3.15
N ASN A 761 5.06 38.52 -2.24
CA ASN A 761 5.38 39.93 -2.05
C ASN A 761 6.24 40.10 -0.81
N ASN A 762 6.78 41.27 -0.62
CA ASN A 762 7.55 41.64 0.57
C ASN A 762 8.66 40.63 0.91
N ILE A 763 9.39 40.18 -0.09
CA ILE A 763 10.63 39.46 0.11
C ILE A 763 11.69 40.53 0.44
N TYR A 764 12.18 40.49 1.68
CA TYR A 764 13.24 41.37 2.12
C TYR A 764 14.55 40.65 2.09
N ASP A 765 15.52 41.24 1.42
CA ASP A 765 16.91 40.94 1.59
C ASP A 765 17.71 42.25 1.66
N THR A 766 17.48 43.03 2.71
CA THR A 766 18.42 44.09 3.08
C THR A 766 19.39 43.56 4.08
N GLY A 767 20.40 42.83 3.60
CA GLY A 767 21.52 42.46 4.42
C GLY A 767 22.50 43.64 4.58
N ARG A 768 22.71 44.15 5.81
CA ARG A 768 23.88 44.92 6.13
C ARG A 768 25.03 43.95 6.33
N ALA A 769 25.94 43.88 5.37
CA ALA A 769 27.20 43.17 5.54
C ALA A 769 28.28 44.20 5.95
N SER A 770 28.80 44.10 7.15
CA SER A 770 29.96 44.81 7.59
C SER A 770 31.16 43.88 7.59
N PHE A 771 32.15 44.17 6.78
CA PHE A 771 33.44 43.45 6.79
C PHE A 771 34.42 44.23 7.67
N ILE A 772 34.97 43.57 8.67
CA ILE A 772 36.08 44.11 9.47
C ILE A 772 37.37 43.50 8.96
N ALA A 773 38.35 44.35 8.71
CA ALA A 773 39.67 43.95 8.24
C ALA A 773 40.40 42.96 9.15
N PRO A 774 41.45 42.25 8.67
CA PRO A 774 42.25 41.35 9.46
C PRO A 774 42.85 42.06 10.68
N GLN A 775 43.04 41.29 11.75
CA GLN A 775 43.71 41.80 12.97
C GLN A 775 45.12 42.34 12.60
N GLY A 776 45.35 43.62 12.86
CA GLY A 776 46.60 44.35 12.50
C GLY A 776 46.54 45.19 11.25
N ALA A 777 45.41 45.29 10.58
CA ALA A 777 45.16 46.21 9.48
C ALA A 777 44.80 47.60 10.04
N ASP A 778 45.25 48.67 9.42
CA ASP A 778 44.90 50.06 9.79
C ASP A 778 43.41 50.30 9.55
N SER A 779 42.84 51.24 10.31
CA SER A 779 41.45 51.67 10.19
C SER A 779 41.03 52.13 8.80
N SER A 780 41.94 52.43 7.92
CA SER A 780 41.76 52.75 6.50
C SER A 780 41.46 51.52 5.62
N ASP A 781 41.75 50.30 6.12
CA ASP A 781 41.53 49.06 5.37
C ASP A 781 40.15 48.39 5.69
N ILE A 782 39.32 49.08 6.44
CA ILE A 782 37.95 48.65 6.74
C ILE A 782 37.07 49.01 5.55
N LEU A 783 36.84 48.06 4.66
CA LEU A 783 35.80 48.16 3.63
C LEU A 783 34.40 47.96 4.30
N VAL A 784 33.80 49.05 4.73
CA VAL A 784 32.40 49.12 5.10
C VAL A 784 31.60 49.23 3.84
N PHE A 785 31.07 48.13 3.34
CA PHE A 785 29.95 48.16 2.37
C PHE A 785 28.67 48.48 3.15
N GLU A 786 28.37 49.74 3.36
CA GLU A 786 27.00 50.17 3.65
C GLU A 786 26.21 50.25 2.36
N GLY A 787 25.77 49.10 1.88
CA GLY A 787 24.68 49.06 0.91
C GLY A 787 23.41 49.37 1.65
N LYS A 788 23.07 50.62 1.78
CA LYS A 788 21.73 51.08 2.13
C LYS A 788 20.89 50.94 0.87
N GLU A 789 20.51 49.73 0.49
CA GLU A 789 19.36 49.56 -0.38
C GLU A 789 18.13 49.85 0.48
N GLU A 790 17.41 50.94 0.15
CA GLU A 790 16.11 51.24 0.71
C GLU A 790 15.25 49.99 0.49
N ALA A 791 14.64 49.50 1.55
CA ALA A 791 13.78 48.32 1.54
C ALA A 791 12.60 48.56 0.58
N GLY A 792 12.77 48.21 -0.67
CA GLY A 792 11.69 48.10 -1.63
C GLY A 792 10.89 46.83 -1.36
N SER A 793 9.57 46.88 -1.52
CA SER A 793 8.79 45.61 -1.56
C SER A 793 9.08 44.95 -2.89
N PHE A 794 9.73 43.76 -2.82
CA PHE A 794 10.00 42.96 -4.01
C PHE A 794 8.85 42.00 -4.26
N TYR A 795 8.38 41.96 -5.51
CA TYR A 795 7.44 41.01 -5.99
C TYR A 795 8.19 39.84 -6.63
N TYR A 796 7.80 38.63 -6.27
CA TYR A 796 8.39 37.43 -6.81
C TYR A 796 7.33 36.65 -7.59
N HIS A 797 7.50 36.57 -8.90
CA HIS A 797 6.66 35.81 -9.80
C HIS A 797 7.50 34.77 -10.49
N ARG A 798 7.19 33.52 -10.27
CA ARG A 798 7.93 32.38 -10.84
C ARG A 798 6.98 31.39 -11.49
N LEU A 799 7.33 30.94 -12.66
CA LEU A 799 6.70 29.82 -13.35
C LEU A 799 7.71 28.67 -13.47
N ASP A 800 7.38 27.54 -12.89
CA ASP A 800 8.12 26.28 -13.02
C ASP A 800 7.34 25.36 -13.93
N ALA A 801 8.01 24.68 -14.84
CA ALA A 801 7.45 23.59 -15.63
C ALA A 801 8.39 22.38 -15.56
N SER A 802 7.84 21.20 -15.39
CA SER A 802 8.61 19.96 -15.43
C SER A 802 7.84 18.82 -16.08
N LEU A 803 8.61 17.87 -16.58
CA LEU A 803 8.11 16.65 -17.17
C LEU A 803 8.90 15.48 -16.59
N ARG A 804 8.23 14.63 -15.85
CA ARG A 804 8.79 13.41 -15.27
C ARG A 804 8.26 12.19 -15.98
N GLY A 805 9.16 11.29 -16.38
CA GLY A 805 8.83 9.98 -16.92
C GLY A 805 9.63 8.88 -16.25
N TYR A 806 9.06 7.69 -16.15
CA TYR A 806 9.77 6.50 -15.65
C TYR A 806 9.26 5.22 -16.30
N TYR A 807 10.14 4.23 -16.38
CA TYR A 807 9.86 2.87 -16.84
C TYR A 807 10.63 1.90 -15.94
N ILE A 808 9.95 1.25 -15.02
CA ILE A 808 10.57 0.49 -13.91
C ILE A 808 9.89 -0.87 -13.79
N LEU A 809 10.69 -1.94 -13.74
CA LEU A 809 10.24 -3.28 -13.41
C LEU A 809 9.87 -3.37 -11.92
N ASN A 810 8.76 -4.02 -11.60
CA ASN A 810 8.34 -4.28 -10.23
C ASN A 810 9.49 -4.89 -9.41
N GLN A 811 9.69 -4.37 -8.21
CA GLN A 811 10.68 -4.88 -7.28
C GLN A 811 10.14 -6.13 -6.61
N TYR A 812 10.97 -7.16 -6.42
CA TYR A 812 10.62 -8.29 -5.58
C TYR A 812 11.07 -8.10 -4.13
N HIS A 813 10.49 -8.89 -3.24
CA HIS A 813 10.53 -8.64 -1.78
C HIS A 813 11.94 -8.52 -1.18
N SER A 814 12.90 -9.34 -1.59
CA SER A 814 14.27 -9.32 -1.03
C SER A 814 15.25 -8.36 -1.72
N SER A 815 14.83 -7.68 -2.77
CA SER A 815 15.70 -6.80 -3.55
C SER A 815 15.88 -5.43 -2.88
N VAL A 816 17.10 -4.90 -2.87
CA VAL A 816 17.39 -3.54 -2.36
C VAL A 816 16.87 -2.47 -3.32
N TYR A 817 17.03 -2.70 -4.64
CA TYR A 817 16.55 -1.82 -5.70
C TYR A 817 15.75 -2.60 -6.76
N PRO A 818 14.91 -1.94 -7.57
CA PRO A 818 14.37 -2.55 -8.78
C PRO A 818 15.48 -3.15 -9.63
N LYS A 819 15.23 -4.28 -10.28
CA LYS A 819 16.26 -4.96 -11.09
C LYS A 819 16.59 -4.24 -12.38
N LEU A 820 15.60 -3.63 -12.99
CA LEU A 820 15.74 -2.86 -14.21
C LEU A 820 14.82 -1.65 -14.12
N GLY A 821 15.28 -0.53 -14.59
CA GLY A 821 14.45 0.64 -14.69
C GLY A 821 15.23 1.88 -15.03
N ILE A 822 14.51 2.82 -15.60
CA ILE A 822 15.01 4.16 -15.89
C ILE A 822 13.93 5.16 -15.54
N GLY A 823 14.34 6.29 -15.00
CA GLY A 823 13.46 7.45 -14.82
C GLY A 823 14.21 8.72 -15.17
N ALA A 824 13.46 9.70 -15.67
CA ALA A 824 14.00 11.00 -16.01
C ALA A 824 13.01 12.10 -15.62
N GLU A 825 13.54 13.24 -15.26
CA GLU A 825 12.78 14.48 -15.10
C GLU A 825 13.57 15.61 -15.77
N ILE A 826 12.87 16.39 -16.59
CA ILE A 826 13.41 17.61 -17.16
C ILE A 826 12.50 18.76 -16.75
N GLY A 827 13.06 19.89 -16.48
CA GLY A 827 12.26 21.04 -16.07
C GLY A 827 13.04 22.34 -16.15
N GLY A 828 12.35 23.38 -15.89
CA GLY A 828 12.93 24.69 -15.80
C GLY A 828 12.01 25.66 -15.09
N SER A 829 12.58 26.77 -14.72
CA SER A 829 11.86 27.87 -14.11
C SER A 829 12.17 29.17 -14.81
N THR A 830 11.18 30.01 -14.88
CA THR A 830 11.33 31.37 -15.42
C THR A 830 10.60 32.37 -14.56
N ARG A 831 11.02 33.59 -14.61
CA ARG A 831 10.31 34.71 -13.99
C ARG A 831 9.24 35.26 -14.92
N ILE A 832 8.18 35.78 -14.34
CA ILE A 832 7.12 36.51 -15.06
C ILE A 832 7.21 37.95 -14.62
N GLY A 833 7.31 38.89 -15.60
CA GLY A 833 7.45 40.33 -15.31
C GLY A 833 8.83 40.73 -14.82
N LEU A 834 8.92 41.89 -14.12
CA LEU A 834 10.14 42.54 -13.71
C LEU A 834 10.81 41.97 -12.43
N SER A 835 10.57 40.73 -12.10
CA SER A 835 11.19 40.08 -10.91
C SER A 835 12.71 39.93 -11.14
N GLU A 836 13.48 40.92 -10.81
CA GLU A 836 14.94 40.96 -10.97
C GLU A 836 15.70 40.02 -10.02
N LEU A 837 15.01 39.42 -9.04
CA LEU A 837 15.62 38.70 -7.94
C LEU A 837 15.83 37.21 -8.21
N TYR A 838 15.23 36.65 -9.27
CA TYR A 838 15.27 35.21 -9.55
C TYR A 838 16.01 34.91 -10.84
N SER A 839 17.00 34.04 -10.76
CA SER A 839 17.69 33.51 -11.93
C SER A 839 16.92 32.33 -12.53
N PRO A 840 16.42 32.45 -13.77
CA PRO A 840 15.84 31.32 -14.47
C PRO A 840 16.82 30.13 -14.55
N ASN A 841 16.31 28.93 -14.43
CA ASN A 841 17.12 27.73 -14.55
C ASN A 841 16.46 26.65 -15.40
N VAL A 842 17.26 25.76 -15.92
CA VAL A 842 16.85 24.51 -16.53
C VAL A 842 17.61 23.37 -15.88
N TYR A 843 16.93 22.24 -15.74
CA TYR A 843 17.55 21.06 -15.12
C TYR A 843 17.10 19.76 -15.78
N ALA A 844 17.94 18.75 -15.61
CA ALA A 844 17.63 17.38 -15.96
C ALA A 844 18.10 16.44 -14.85
N MET A 845 17.28 15.46 -14.55
CA MET A 845 17.60 14.37 -13.64
C MET A 845 17.34 13.06 -14.38
N VAL A 846 18.30 12.16 -14.40
CA VAL A 846 18.16 10.81 -14.94
C VAL A 846 18.64 9.83 -13.89
N TYR A 847 17.90 8.77 -13.66
CA TYR A 847 18.33 7.68 -12.78
C TYR A 847 18.00 6.33 -13.40
N GLY A 848 18.88 5.36 -13.14
CA GLY A 848 18.74 4.02 -13.65
C GLY A 848 19.00 2.97 -12.58
N TYR A 849 18.37 1.82 -12.73
CA TYR A 849 18.58 0.64 -11.91
C TYR A 849 19.08 -0.51 -12.77
N LEU A 850 20.09 -1.20 -12.26
CA LEU A 850 20.71 -2.36 -12.89
C LEU A 850 20.81 -3.50 -11.87
N PRO A 851 20.77 -4.77 -12.32
CA PRO A 851 20.94 -5.91 -11.45
C PRO A 851 22.34 -5.93 -10.81
N GLY A 852 22.42 -6.39 -9.57
CA GLY A 852 23.70 -6.67 -8.92
C GLY A 852 24.24 -8.07 -9.24
N LEU A 853 25.33 -8.45 -8.58
CA LEU A 853 26.00 -9.74 -8.76
C LEU A 853 25.13 -10.93 -8.27
N VAL A 854 24.29 -10.69 -7.28
CA VAL A 854 23.31 -11.67 -6.77
C VAL A 854 21.90 -11.05 -6.74
N PRO A 855 20.84 -11.88 -6.65
CA PRO A 855 19.47 -11.41 -6.73
C PRO A 855 19.12 -10.28 -5.76
N GLU A 856 19.62 -10.28 -4.55
CA GLU A 856 19.30 -9.29 -3.53
C GLU A 856 20.02 -7.96 -3.71
N GLN A 857 21.09 -7.92 -4.52
CA GLN A 857 21.90 -6.72 -4.78
C GLN A 857 21.39 -5.94 -5.99
N GLY A 858 21.76 -4.68 -6.07
CA GLY A 858 21.43 -3.84 -7.20
C GLY A 858 22.30 -2.59 -7.27
N LEU A 859 22.46 -2.06 -8.48
CA LEU A 859 23.16 -0.81 -8.75
C LEU A 859 22.13 0.27 -9.09
N ARG A 860 22.23 1.41 -8.46
CA ARG A 860 21.54 2.64 -8.84
C ARG A 860 22.56 3.65 -9.34
N VAL A 861 22.32 4.24 -10.50
CA VAL A 861 23.12 5.35 -11.02
C VAL A 861 22.19 6.53 -11.23
N SER A 862 22.61 7.72 -10.86
CA SER A 862 21.86 8.95 -11.11
C SER A 862 22.77 10.03 -11.70
N VAL A 863 22.22 10.80 -12.62
CA VAL A 863 22.86 11.96 -13.23
C VAL A 863 21.95 13.16 -13.01
N LEU A 864 22.45 14.19 -12.40
CA LEU A 864 21.78 15.46 -12.18
C LEU A 864 22.52 16.53 -12.93
N ALA A 865 21.82 17.38 -13.64
CA ALA A 865 22.39 18.54 -14.32
C ALA A 865 21.49 19.75 -14.17
N GLN A 866 22.04 20.90 -13.97
CA GLN A 866 21.29 22.15 -14.03
C GLN A 866 22.14 23.30 -14.57
N LYS A 867 21.46 24.26 -15.17
CA LYS A 867 22.04 25.48 -15.65
C LYS A 867 21.21 26.68 -15.23
N HIS A 868 21.82 27.64 -14.53
CA HIS A 868 21.25 28.95 -14.31
C HIS A 868 21.50 29.79 -15.57
N ILE A 869 20.45 30.38 -16.12
CA ILE A 869 20.53 31.12 -17.40
C ILE A 869 21.22 32.46 -17.18
N GLU A 870 21.00 33.05 -16.01
CA GLU A 870 21.61 34.32 -15.62
C GLU A 870 22.37 34.13 -14.30
N SER A 871 23.56 34.67 -14.18
CA SER A 871 24.37 34.60 -12.96
C SER A 871 24.36 35.95 -12.22
N GLY A 872 24.53 35.91 -10.91
CA GLY A 872 24.68 37.09 -10.08
C GLY A 872 23.41 37.59 -9.37
N TYR A 873 22.32 36.86 -9.44
CA TYR A 873 21.10 37.21 -8.70
C TYR A 873 21.16 36.72 -7.26
N LEU A 874 20.52 37.48 -6.35
CA LEU A 874 20.45 37.19 -4.92
C LEU A 874 19.73 35.88 -4.57
N PHE A 875 18.80 35.45 -5.43
CA PHE A 875 17.98 34.21 -5.24
C PHE A 875 18.13 33.25 -6.42
N SER A 876 19.25 32.57 -6.51
CA SER A 876 19.39 31.41 -7.39
C SER A 876 19.11 30.15 -6.58
N GLU A 877 17.87 29.65 -6.63
CA GLU A 877 17.54 28.35 -6.07
C GLU A 877 17.97 27.23 -7.02
N ASN A 878 18.70 26.26 -6.50
CA ASN A 878 19.01 25.06 -7.23
C ASN A 878 17.75 24.19 -7.37
N ALA A 879 17.42 23.81 -8.60
CA ALA A 879 16.31 22.88 -8.87
C ALA A 879 16.66 21.46 -8.45
N VAL A 880 17.94 21.07 -8.57
CA VAL A 880 18.48 19.79 -8.16
C VAL A 880 19.73 19.98 -7.30
N ASN A 881 19.91 19.09 -6.31
CA ASN A 881 21.09 19.14 -5.47
C ASN A 881 22.22 18.33 -6.10
N CYS A 882 23.17 19.01 -6.69
CA CYS A 882 24.36 18.43 -7.32
C CYS A 882 25.55 18.25 -6.37
N LEU A 883 25.39 18.37 -5.05
CA LEU A 883 26.47 18.18 -4.08
C LEU A 883 26.80 16.71 -3.89
N PRO A 884 28.10 16.33 -3.87
CA PRO A 884 28.52 15.04 -3.36
C PRO A 884 28.11 14.89 -1.87
N ARG A 885 27.74 13.68 -1.47
CA ARG A 885 27.13 13.42 -0.14
C ARG A 885 27.99 13.87 1.03
N GLY A 886 29.30 13.76 0.93
CA GLY A 886 30.23 14.17 1.98
C GLY A 886 30.31 15.68 2.21
N PHE A 887 29.75 16.50 1.34
CA PHE A 887 29.76 17.96 1.40
C PHE A 887 28.46 18.58 1.92
N ASN A 888 27.44 17.77 2.19
CA ASN A 888 26.12 18.27 2.62
C ASN A 888 26.06 18.72 4.09
N SER A 889 27.17 18.73 4.82
CA SER A 889 27.16 18.98 6.26
C SER A 889 27.17 20.45 6.66
N ASP A 890 27.46 21.36 5.74
CA ASP A 890 27.55 22.79 6.00
C ASP A 890 26.49 23.58 5.21
N PRO A 891 25.50 24.20 5.90
CA PRO A 891 24.49 25.04 5.24
C PRO A 891 25.08 26.26 4.50
N GLY A 892 26.21 26.78 4.97
CA GLY A 892 26.92 27.87 4.30
C GLY A 892 27.51 27.45 2.95
N PHE A 893 27.95 26.21 2.87
CA PHE A 893 28.52 25.65 1.66
C PHE A 893 27.45 25.43 0.56
N SER A 894 26.22 25.06 0.91
CA SER A 894 25.13 24.89 -0.05
C SER A 894 24.77 26.20 -0.78
N ARG A 895 24.93 27.36 -0.15
CA ARG A 895 24.70 28.67 -0.77
C ARG A 895 25.78 29.05 -1.80
N LEU A 896 26.97 28.54 -1.66
CA LEU A 896 28.07 28.78 -2.61
C LEU A 896 27.77 28.21 -4.01
N PHE A 897 27.03 27.13 -4.07
CA PHE A 897 26.71 26.45 -5.33
C PHE A 897 25.72 27.22 -6.20
N ALA A 898 24.85 28.03 -5.61
CA ALA A 898 24.05 28.98 -6.36
C ALA A 898 24.89 29.95 -7.21
N LYS A 899 26.17 30.08 -6.89
CA LYS A 899 27.17 30.93 -7.60
C LYS A 899 27.58 30.35 -8.97
N TYR A 900 27.47 29.04 -9.17
CA TYR A 900 27.85 28.38 -10.42
C TYR A 900 26.66 28.23 -11.36
N SER A 901 26.81 28.76 -12.58
CA SER A 901 25.73 28.67 -13.58
C SER A 901 25.52 27.25 -14.12
N ASN A 902 26.56 26.45 -14.25
CA ASN A 902 26.46 25.09 -14.72
C ASN A 902 26.87 24.10 -13.62
N GLN A 903 26.03 23.11 -13.39
CA GLN A 903 26.27 22.07 -12.38
C GLN A 903 25.88 20.71 -12.94
N VAL A 904 26.76 19.73 -12.77
CA VAL A 904 26.50 18.33 -13.15
C VAL A 904 26.98 17.42 -12.03
N SER A 905 26.18 16.45 -11.66
CA SER A 905 26.56 15.43 -10.67
C SER A 905 26.21 14.04 -11.18
N VAL A 906 27.11 13.10 -10.92
CA VAL A 906 26.91 11.67 -11.18
C VAL A 906 27.12 10.94 -9.86
N SER A 907 26.13 10.11 -9.49
CA SER A 907 26.17 9.30 -8.28
C SER A 907 25.91 7.84 -8.60
N ALA A 908 26.65 6.95 -7.95
CA ALA A 908 26.45 5.51 -8.04
C ALA A 908 26.34 4.91 -6.65
N ASP A 909 25.32 4.06 -6.45
CA ASP A 909 25.02 3.35 -5.21
C ASP A 909 24.92 1.85 -5.49
N TYR A 910 25.72 1.04 -4.82
CA TYR A 910 25.61 -0.41 -4.90
C TYR A 910 25.00 -0.97 -3.61
N GLY A 911 23.74 -1.38 -3.67
CA GLY A 911 23.00 -1.87 -2.52
C GLY A 911 23.26 -3.34 -2.24
N ILE A 912 23.68 -3.67 -1.02
CA ILE A 912 23.97 -5.01 -0.54
C ILE A 912 23.11 -5.29 0.70
N ALA A 913 22.13 -6.17 0.59
CA ALA A 913 21.43 -6.73 1.75
C ALA A 913 22.23 -7.94 2.24
N PHE A 914 22.99 -7.79 3.32
CA PHE A 914 23.99 -8.81 3.66
C PHE A 914 23.67 -9.67 4.89
N ALA A 915 22.84 -9.21 5.81
CA ALA A 915 22.52 -9.95 7.02
C ALA A 915 21.02 -9.87 7.34
N PRO A 916 20.18 -10.76 6.77
CA PRO A 916 18.80 -10.89 7.19
C PRO A 916 18.78 -11.59 8.56
N VAL A 917 18.51 -10.82 9.62
CA VAL A 917 18.65 -11.26 11.01
C VAL A 917 17.32 -11.65 11.67
N ASP A 918 16.23 -10.98 11.30
CA ASP A 918 14.88 -11.20 11.86
C ASP A 918 14.88 -11.18 13.40
N TRP A 919 15.55 -10.19 14.01
CA TRP A 919 15.65 -10.08 15.46
C TRP A 919 14.42 -9.41 16.07
N SER A 920 13.75 -10.14 16.95
CA SER A 920 12.54 -9.72 17.68
C SER A 920 12.78 -9.38 19.15
N PHE A 921 14.02 -9.48 19.68
CA PHE A 921 14.31 -9.37 21.11
C PHE A 921 13.97 -7.98 21.70
N LEU A 922 13.93 -6.93 20.90
CA LEU A 922 13.48 -5.59 21.29
C LEU A 922 12.01 -5.32 20.98
N SER A 923 11.30 -6.27 20.39
CA SER A 923 9.90 -6.08 20.05
C SER A 923 9.02 -5.97 21.30
N PRO A 924 8.01 -5.10 21.31
CA PRO A 924 7.46 -4.31 20.20
C PRO A 924 8.15 -2.97 19.94
N LEU A 925 9.26 -2.64 20.56
CA LEU A 925 9.95 -1.36 20.37
C LEU A 925 10.67 -1.28 19.02
N ALA A 926 11.33 -2.36 18.62
CA ALA A 926 12.01 -2.47 17.34
C ALA A 926 12.11 -3.92 16.87
N TYR A 927 11.89 -4.14 15.57
CA TYR A 927 12.11 -5.41 14.90
C TYR A 927 13.14 -5.25 13.78
N PHE A 928 14.29 -5.88 13.92
CA PHE A 928 15.38 -5.80 12.95
C PHE A 928 15.18 -6.83 11.85
N ARG A 929 15.00 -6.38 10.62
CA ARG A 929 14.83 -7.27 9.45
C ARG A 929 16.17 -7.67 8.87
N ASN A 930 17.01 -6.70 8.55
CA ASN A 930 18.32 -6.92 7.92
C ASN A 930 19.25 -5.72 8.11
N PHE A 931 20.50 -5.92 7.75
CA PHE A 931 21.48 -4.85 7.58
C PHE A 931 21.78 -4.62 6.10
N LEU A 932 21.96 -3.35 5.75
CA LEU A 932 22.33 -2.91 4.41
C LEU A 932 23.73 -2.29 4.46
N LEU A 933 24.52 -2.61 3.45
CA LEU A 933 25.75 -1.91 3.14
C LEU A 933 25.58 -1.28 1.76
N THR A 934 25.85 0.02 1.64
CA THR A 934 25.69 0.73 0.37
C THR A 934 26.98 1.51 0.07
N PRO A 935 28.01 0.87 -0.52
CA PRO A 935 29.11 1.58 -1.14
C PRO A 935 28.59 2.61 -2.14
N ASN A 936 29.20 3.78 -2.14
CA ASN A 936 28.76 4.88 -2.99
C ASN A 936 29.93 5.70 -3.53
N LEU A 937 29.71 6.32 -4.70
CA LEU A 937 30.63 7.22 -5.36
C LEU A 937 29.86 8.39 -5.95
N ASP A 938 30.32 9.61 -5.66
CA ASP A 938 29.75 10.84 -6.19
C ASP A 938 30.84 11.63 -6.90
N PHE A 939 30.48 12.19 -8.04
CA PHE A 939 31.30 13.14 -8.81
C PHE A 939 30.45 14.36 -9.10
N SER A 940 31.00 15.56 -8.91
CA SER A 940 30.27 16.80 -9.23
C SER A 940 31.21 17.82 -9.87
N LEU A 941 30.71 18.41 -10.94
CA LEU A 941 31.37 19.46 -11.72
C LEU A 941 30.52 20.73 -11.66
N TYR A 942 31.14 21.82 -11.31
CA TYR A 942 30.56 23.17 -11.30
C TYR A 942 31.39 24.07 -12.17
N SER A 943 30.75 24.92 -12.96
CA SER A 943 31.51 25.82 -13.84
C SER A 943 30.80 27.16 -14.11
N ASN A 944 31.59 28.19 -14.20
CA ASN A 944 31.30 29.49 -14.78
C ASN A 944 32.33 29.79 -15.88
N PRO A 945 32.16 30.81 -16.73
CA PRO A 945 33.22 31.27 -17.60
C PRO A 945 34.49 31.63 -16.79
N GLY A 946 35.57 30.89 -17.03
CA GLY A 946 36.85 31.11 -16.37
C GLY A 946 37.02 30.48 -14.97
N ASP A 947 36.01 29.84 -14.40
CA ASP A 947 36.07 29.17 -13.09
C ASP A 947 35.47 27.78 -13.16
N ARG A 948 36.18 26.77 -12.65
CA ARG A 948 35.76 25.37 -12.64
C ARG A 948 36.08 24.75 -11.27
N MET A 949 35.10 24.02 -10.74
CA MET A 949 35.25 23.28 -9.50
C MET A 949 34.83 21.83 -9.69
N ILE A 950 35.69 20.89 -9.28
CA ILE A 950 35.40 19.45 -9.30
C ILE A 950 35.52 18.92 -7.89
N LEU A 951 34.46 18.31 -7.40
CA LEU A 951 34.38 17.69 -6.10
C LEU A 951 33.93 16.23 -6.24
N CYS A 952 34.51 15.37 -5.42
CA CYS A 952 34.16 13.94 -5.39
C CYS A 952 34.00 13.49 -3.95
N SER A 953 33.16 12.51 -3.74
CA SER A 953 33.13 11.73 -2.50
C SER A 953 32.98 10.25 -2.79
N ALA A 954 33.71 9.42 -2.03
CA ALA A 954 33.56 7.98 -2.05
C ALA A 954 33.29 7.50 -0.62
N GLY A 955 32.42 6.55 -0.44
CA GLY A 955 32.06 6.14 0.90
C GLY A 955 31.19 4.90 0.96
N THR A 956 30.64 4.70 2.13
CA THR A 956 29.68 3.63 2.35
C THR A 956 28.68 4.03 3.41
N GLU A 957 27.44 3.57 3.25
CA GLU A 957 26.41 3.66 4.26
C GLU A 957 26.20 2.26 4.85
N PHE A 958 26.26 2.18 6.17
CA PHE A 958 25.86 1.00 6.93
C PHE A 958 24.58 1.32 7.68
N SER A 959 23.50 0.58 7.41
CA SER A 959 22.21 0.85 8.02
C SER A 959 21.47 -0.43 8.43
N ALA A 960 20.73 -0.34 9.53
CA ALA A 960 19.75 -1.33 9.95
C ALA A 960 18.39 -0.99 9.36
N VAL A 961 17.71 -1.99 8.81
CA VAL A 961 16.33 -1.89 8.34
C VAL A 961 15.44 -2.50 9.40
N LEU A 962 14.54 -1.69 9.93
CA LEU A 962 13.59 -2.06 10.97
C LEU A 962 12.21 -2.26 10.34
N GLY A 963 11.54 -3.35 10.65
CA GLY A 963 10.14 -3.61 10.25
C GLY A 963 9.16 -2.73 11.02
N ASN A 964 9.53 -2.36 12.26
CA ASN A 964 8.93 -1.28 13.02
C ASN A 964 10.00 -0.55 13.81
N PHE A 965 9.72 0.70 14.13
CA PHE A 965 10.51 1.48 15.08
C PHE A 965 9.56 2.16 16.04
N LEU A 966 9.76 1.91 17.34
CA LEU A 966 8.78 2.20 18.39
C LEU A 966 7.48 1.43 18.08
N TRP A 967 6.32 2.09 17.98
CA TRP A 967 5.04 1.46 17.60
C TRP A 967 4.67 1.69 16.14
N LEU A 968 5.47 2.49 15.40
CA LEU A 968 5.13 2.85 14.02
C LEU A 968 5.28 1.63 13.11
N PRO A 969 4.25 1.24 12.36
CA PRO A 969 4.29 0.06 11.49
C PRO A 969 4.99 0.34 10.15
N TYR A 970 5.87 1.34 10.12
CA TYR A 970 6.60 1.75 8.93
C TYR A 970 8.01 1.19 8.93
N GLN A 971 8.48 0.77 7.78
CA GLN A 971 9.87 0.39 7.61
C GLN A 971 10.75 1.61 7.89
N THR A 972 11.66 1.48 8.82
CA THR A 972 12.59 2.54 9.21
C THR A 972 14.02 2.10 8.94
N ARG A 973 14.82 2.99 8.38
CA ARG A 973 16.24 2.75 8.15
C ARG A 973 17.05 3.71 9.02
N ILE A 974 17.90 3.13 9.87
CA ILE A 974 18.79 3.87 10.79
C ILE A 974 20.21 3.42 10.53
N GLY A 975 21.11 4.36 10.34
CA GLY A 975 22.50 4.02 10.02
C GLY A 975 23.47 5.16 10.13
N VAL A 976 24.69 4.85 9.71
CA VAL A 976 25.79 5.80 9.62
C VAL A 976 26.36 5.75 8.20
N ARG A 977 26.58 6.92 7.64
CA ARG A 977 27.26 7.09 6.37
C ARG A 977 28.64 7.68 6.63
N TYR A 978 29.64 7.03 6.10
CA TYR A 978 30.99 7.55 5.99
C TYR A 978 31.23 8.01 4.56
N SER A 979 31.83 9.19 4.39
CA SER A 979 32.25 9.74 3.11
C SER A 979 33.68 10.27 3.21
N TYR A 980 34.50 9.91 2.25
CA TYR A 980 35.82 10.46 2.03
C TYR A 980 35.73 11.46 0.90
N ASN A 981 36.06 12.73 1.20
CA ASN A 981 35.99 13.85 0.28
C ASN A 981 37.31 14.06 -0.43
N PHE A 982 37.29 14.20 -1.73
CA PHE A 982 38.45 14.38 -2.58
C PHE A 982 38.12 15.14 -3.87
N GLY A 983 39.06 15.28 -4.76
CA GLY A 983 38.90 15.94 -6.05
C GLY A 983 39.87 17.12 -6.21
N PRO A 984 40.11 17.59 -7.44
CA PRO A 984 41.07 18.66 -7.71
C PRO A 984 40.80 19.96 -6.95
N SER A 985 39.52 20.26 -6.72
CA SER A 985 39.14 21.51 -6.02
C SER A 985 38.95 21.31 -4.51
N PHE A 986 39.08 20.09 -4.01
CA PHE A 986 38.85 19.79 -2.58
C PHE A 986 39.78 20.55 -1.64
N PRO A 987 41.12 20.68 -1.90
CA PRO A 987 42.01 21.38 -0.99
C PRO A 987 41.60 22.84 -0.74
N LYS A 988 41.17 23.55 -1.79
CA LYS A 988 40.68 24.92 -1.69
C LYS A 988 39.39 25.01 -0.90
N VAL A 989 38.42 24.14 -1.22
CA VAL A 989 37.11 24.09 -0.54
C VAL A 989 37.28 23.72 0.93
N SER A 990 38.14 22.77 1.25
CA SER A 990 38.44 22.37 2.64
C SER A 990 39.06 23.54 3.44
N SER A 991 39.94 24.32 2.84
CA SER A 991 40.52 25.49 3.49
C SER A 991 39.49 26.61 3.71
N ASP A 992 38.69 26.89 2.68
CA ASP A 992 37.78 28.04 2.69
C ASP A 992 36.54 27.82 3.57
N TYR A 993 36.09 26.58 3.70
CA TYR A 993 34.82 26.22 4.35
C TYR A 993 34.96 25.22 5.52
N SER A 994 36.16 24.89 5.93
CA SER A 994 36.45 23.95 7.02
C SER A 994 35.81 22.56 6.83
N ILE A 995 35.61 22.12 5.57
CA ILE A 995 35.07 20.81 5.24
C ILE A 995 36.14 19.75 5.41
N GLY A 996 35.90 18.80 6.30
CA GLY A 996 36.81 17.69 6.58
C GLY A 996 36.93 16.72 5.41
N LYS A 997 38.12 16.08 5.32
CA LYS A 997 38.36 14.98 4.38
C LYS A 997 37.49 13.75 4.67
N HIS A 998 37.19 13.54 5.94
CA HIS A 998 36.37 12.47 6.46
C HIS A 998 35.06 13.05 7.02
N CYS A 999 33.94 12.58 6.53
CA CYS A 999 32.62 13.01 6.96
C CYS A 999 31.80 11.81 7.45
N PHE A 1000 31.23 11.93 8.65
CA PHE A 1000 30.31 10.96 9.22
C PHE A 1000 28.94 11.62 9.36
N GLN A 1001 27.90 10.95 8.87
CA GLN A 1001 26.52 11.43 8.91
C GLN A 1001 25.63 10.34 9.46
N MET A 1002 24.70 10.68 10.35
CA MET A 1002 23.63 9.77 10.70
C MET A 1002 22.60 9.73 9.58
N VAL A 1003 22.11 8.54 9.28
CA VAL A 1003 21.04 8.31 8.32
C VAL A 1003 19.81 7.85 9.09
N PHE A 1004 18.73 8.58 8.91
CA PHE A 1004 17.42 8.22 9.43
C PHE A 1004 16.40 8.41 8.31
N ASN A 1005 15.74 7.34 7.91
CA ASN A 1005 14.74 7.37 6.85
C ASN A 1005 13.54 6.52 7.25
N ILE A 1006 12.35 7.04 7.04
CA ILE A 1006 11.09 6.33 7.25
C ILE A 1006 10.47 6.13 5.87
N ASP A 1007 10.41 4.88 5.42
CA ASP A 1007 9.69 4.50 4.22
C ASP A 1007 8.19 4.42 4.56
N MET A 1008 7.46 5.47 4.26
CA MET A 1008 6.00 5.43 4.33
C MET A 1008 5.50 4.75 3.05
N LEU A 1009 4.99 3.53 3.19
CA LEU A 1009 4.39 2.74 2.12
C LEU A 1009 3.12 3.40 1.56
#